data_837555178e7e1fc2f545fccffe59d206
#
_entry.id   837555178e7e1fc2f545fccffe59d206
#
_cell.length_a   1.000
_cell.length_b   1.000
_cell.length_c   1.000
_cell.angle_alpha   90.00
_cell.angle_beta   90.00
_cell.angle_gamma   90.00
#
_symmetry.space_group_name_H-M   'P 1'
#
loop_
_entity.id
_entity.type
_entity.pdbx_description
1 polymer ?
#
loop_
_entity_poly.entity_id
_entity_poly.type
_entity_poly.pdbx_seq_one_letter_code
_entity_poly.pdbx_strand_id
1 'polypeptide(L)'
;AGKEKQKTIWLLFILQAQSLFLTFLIGSFETGSYSNIIAFFEITLQDQQRLTNSYWQNNALFAVFNLISRQTHPSFPQFLASIDAVLIDRLSELALNTNFNTDSQVWIIDNAIYDLNTIYKYLPVWQPTITLALTDVLSTYPYLSEPYLWAVRGVTQNSDCVNLSIGQICLSTTKNSLKAVAFPNTYSFDDGIQVVYTPLSLASIQPLYHALKQVESQFFRLIEILAPVSGDPTDTISMYVYGSLRDYRVYHPFLFDMATNNGGIYIEKDKSFYTYQRTSAESIYTLEELLRHEYVHYLVGRFIIPGMWGQGPVYANERLTWFDEGIAEFLAGSTPKEIRPRKALVSQIQYDGSSRMNVSQIVTAHYGDFKFYRYAGNFFQYLYTYKKDVLRDLIRALRDSNIAAFDSLVTQMSQDMSLNTSYQSYLNSLVLNVNTLTNPVTVAPDLANLSTNDPAVIQPIFRTTSTGHLAKCTTAAFRMNGRFSCRGMITGSLRSSPDWIAAWSELNSGINNLISTLETNGVNNFGSMNCGMGEIYFNKSSNQFYPLALYSCEGPLAFQTPISYSRPTQDQLDFRDTTFGVNSTCFTNPNPTLGTICNSSIATISFPKTATYDEMYRFLNWQFNDLKSEVFMMRPPLYKRMNCGLNSITTVIPNQTTGDKYLTATSTCSL
;
A
#
# COMPACT_ATOMS: atom_id res chain seq x y z
N ALA A 1 39.76 45.70 -2.32
CA ALA A 1 40.17 45.33 -0.94
C ALA A 1 38.99 44.87 -0.07
N GLY A 2 37.78 45.48 -0.15
CA GLY A 2 36.63 45.05 0.66
C GLY A 2 36.06 43.67 0.24
N LYS A 3 35.96 43.36 -1.06
CA LYS A 3 35.42 42.11 -1.58
C LYS A 3 36.32 40.88 -1.33
N GLU A 4 37.64 41.07 -1.31
CA GLU A 4 38.57 39.99 -0.99
C GLU A 4 38.61 39.67 0.50
N LYS A 5 38.56 40.68 1.36
CA LYS A 5 38.45 40.49 2.80
C LYS A 5 37.16 39.73 3.19
N GLN A 6 36.09 40.03 2.51
CA GLN A 6 34.82 39.36 2.68
C GLN A 6 34.84 37.90 2.18
N LYS A 7 35.48 37.61 1.02
CA LYS A 7 35.69 36.25 0.53
C LYS A 7 36.54 35.42 1.52
N THR A 8 37.56 35.99 2.11
CA THR A 8 38.42 35.31 3.08
C THR A 8 37.66 35.02 4.37
N ILE A 9 36.81 35.93 4.83
CA ILE A 9 35.95 35.69 6.00
C ILE A 9 34.96 34.54 5.72
N TRP A 10 34.32 34.51 4.55
CA TRP A 10 33.40 33.44 4.17
C TRP A 10 34.10 32.09 3.99
N LEU A 11 35.31 32.05 3.43
CA LEU A 11 36.11 30.82 3.33
C LEU A 11 36.49 30.29 4.73
N LEU A 12 36.81 31.18 5.64
CA LEU A 12 37.07 30.86 7.04
C LEU A 12 35.78 30.32 7.72
N PHE A 13 34.63 30.89 7.45
CA PHE A 13 33.35 30.41 7.99
C PHE A 13 32.93 29.05 7.42
N ILE A 14 33.14 28.79 6.13
CA ILE A 14 32.89 27.47 5.52
C ILE A 14 33.82 26.43 6.13
N LEU A 15 35.11 26.77 6.32
CA LEU A 15 36.10 25.91 6.98
C LEU A 15 35.75 25.70 8.45
N GLN A 16 35.25 26.73 9.15
CA GLN A 16 34.78 26.62 10.52
C GLN A 16 33.50 25.84 10.65
N ALA A 17 32.53 25.98 9.74
CA ALA A 17 31.32 25.15 9.70
C ALA A 17 31.65 23.68 9.38
N GLN A 18 32.64 23.42 8.52
CA GLN A 18 33.20 22.08 8.31
C GLN A 18 33.94 21.55 9.54
N SER A 19 34.69 22.42 10.24
CA SER A 19 35.35 22.08 11.51
C SER A 19 34.33 21.81 12.61
N LEU A 20 33.22 22.59 12.70
CA LEU A 20 32.12 22.35 13.60
C LEU A 20 31.40 21.02 13.27
N PHE A 21 31.23 20.68 11.99
CA PHE A 21 30.69 19.40 11.55
C PHE A 21 31.65 18.23 11.89
N LEU A 22 32.97 18.42 11.74
CA LEU A 22 33.98 17.45 12.16
C LEU A 22 34.04 17.31 13.69
N THR A 23 33.91 18.40 14.43
CA THR A 23 33.82 18.40 15.92
C THR A 23 32.58 17.68 16.38
N PHE A 24 31.49 17.82 15.64
CA PHE A 24 30.24 17.06 15.84
C PHE A 24 30.45 15.56 15.64
N LEU A 25 31.16 15.13 14.59
CA LEU A 25 31.49 13.71 14.33
C LEU A 25 32.42 13.12 15.40
N ILE A 26 33.21 13.93 16.07
CA ILE A 26 34.21 13.54 17.11
C ILE A 26 33.59 13.64 18.53
N GLY A 27 32.40 14.24 18.70
CA GLY A 27 31.67 14.31 19.98
C GLY A 27 32.25 15.30 21.01
N SER A 28 33.12 16.24 20.60
CA SER A 28 33.64 17.28 21.47
C SER A 28 33.15 18.67 21.07
N PHE A 29 32.54 19.40 22.02
CA PHE A 29 32.17 20.80 21.86
C PHE A 29 33.27 21.70 22.49
N GLU A 30 33.90 22.54 21.67
CA GLU A 30 34.84 23.54 22.16
C GLU A 30 34.11 24.87 22.40
N THR A 31 34.41 25.55 23.49
CA THR A 31 33.81 26.84 23.88
C THR A 31 33.90 27.93 22.82
N GLY A 32 34.92 27.87 21.94
CA GLY A 32 35.06 28.77 20.81
C GLY A 32 34.00 28.56 19.68
N SER A 33 33.32 27.43 19.66
CA SER A 33 32.31 27.12 18.65
C SER A 33 31.01 27.91 18.84
N TYR A 34 30.67 28.27 20.08
CA TYR A 34 29.43 29.01 20.39
C TYR A 34 29.47 30.44 19.80
N SER A 35 30.57 31.21 20.01
CA SER A 35 30.71 32.54 19.44
C SER A 35 30.67 32.54 17.90
N ASN A 36 31.15 31.46 17.26
CA ASN A 36 31.08 31.30 15.81
C ASN A 36 29.63 31.06 15.34
N ILE A 37 28.82 30.33 16.10
CA ILE A 37 27.38 30.13 15.80
C ILE A 37 26.65 31.48 15.82
N ILE A 38 26.86 32.29 16.87
CA ILE A 38 26.23 33.60 17.00
C ILE A 38 26.67 34.53 15.85
N ALA A 39 27.98 34.62 15.57
CA ALA A 39 28.50 35.44 14.48
C ALA A 39 27.95 34.99 13.10
N PHE A 40 27.74 33.69 12.91
CA PHE A 40 27.17 33.17 11.68
C PHE A 40 25.71 33.60 11.51
N PHE A 41 24.91 33.55 12.57
CA PHE A 41 23.50 34.02 12.52
C PHE A 41 23.41 35.52 12.30
N GLU A 42 24.27 36.32 12.92
CA GLU A 42 24.37 37.78 12.70
C GLU A 42 24.66 38.12 11.23
N ILE A 43 25.60 37.41 10.60
CA ILE A 43 25.88 37.59 9.17
C ILE A 43 24.69 37.16 8.31
N THR A 44 24.01 36.07 8.68
CA THR A 44 22.84 35.59 7.99
C THR A 44 21.72 36.64 8.00
N LEU A 45 21.49 37.26 9.14
CA LEU A 45 20.47 38.33 9.28
C LEU A 45 20.81 39.59 8.52
N GLN A 46 22.13 39.93 8.42
CA GLN A 46 22.58 41.14 7.75
C GLN A 46 22.65 41.04 6.22
N ASP A 47 22.88 39.87 5.63
CA ASP A 47 23.06 39.69 4.19
C ASP A 47 22.25 38.53 3.63
N GLN A 48 20.93 38.70 3.65
CA GLN A 48 19.97 37.67 3.22
C GLN A 48 20.10 37.31 1.73
N GLN A 49 20.44 38.29 0.86
CA GLN A 49 20.62 38.04 -0.57
C GLN A 49 21.78 37.11 -0.89
N ARG A 50 22.78 37.03 -0.03
CA ARG A 50 23.92 36.17 -0.21
C ARG A 50 23.65 34.72 0.07
N LEU A 51 22.72 34.42 1.00
CA LEU A 51 22.32 33.07 1.34
C LEU A 51 21.55 32.39 0.21
N THR A 52 20.77 33.18 -0.56
CA THR A 52 19.92 32.65 -1.64
C THR A 52 20.67 32.11 -2.84
N ASN A 53 21.91 32.52 -3.04
CA ASN A 53 22.68 32.27 -4.26
C ASN A 53 23.82 31.28 -4.12
N SER A 54 24.09 30.74 -2.94
CA SER A 54 25.21 29.84 -2.70
C SER A 54 24.81 28.54 -2.02
N TYR A 55 24.96 27.46 -2.77
CA TYR A 55 24.78 26.08 -2.26
C TYR A 55 25.60 25.84 -0.97
N TRP A 56 26.85 26.30 -0.94
CA TRP A 56 27.74 26.12 0.21
C TRP A 56 27.28 26.88 1.45
N GLN A 57 26.74 28.08 1.28
CA GLN A 57 26.21 28.88 2.39
C GLN A 57 24.96 28.29 3.00
N ASN A 58 24.06 27.80 2.16
CA ASN A 58 22.89 27.06 2.62
C ASN A 58 23.27 25.80 3.41
N ASN A 59 24.23 25.02 2.92
CA ASN A 59 24.72 23.84 3.63
C ASN A 59 25.42 24.18 4.96
N ALA A 60 26.18 25.27 5.01
CA ALA A 60 26.81 25.73 6.25
C ALA A 60 25.73 26.13 7.30
N LEU A 61 24.71 26.87 6.90
CA LEU A 61 23.60 27.26 7.78
C LEU A 61 22.82 26.04 8.27
N PHE A 62 22.54 25.11 7.36
CA PHE A 62 21.89 23.84 7.72
C PHE A 62 22.72 23.02 8.71
N ALA A 63 24.04 22.99 8.53
CA ALA A 63 24.95 22.30 9.47
C ALA A 63 24.96 22.97 10.87
N VAL A 64 24.81 24.29 10.95
CA VAL A 64 24.71 25.02 12.22
C VAL A 64 23.39 24.65 12.94
N PHE A 65 22.25 24.69 12.26
CA PHE A 65 20.99 24.25 12.85
C PHE A 65 21.05 22.79 13.32
N ASN A 66 21.58 21.88 12.50
CA ASN A 66 21.74 20.49 12.91
C ASN A 66 22.68 20.33 14.13
N LEU A 67 23.69 21.16 14.26
CA LEU A 67 24.55 21.16 15.44
C LEU A 67 23.74 21.54 16.68
N ILE A 68 22.99 22.65 16.63
CA ILE A 68 22.17 23.13 17.75
C ILE A 68 21.18 22.07 18.16
N SER A 69 20.38 21.58 17.21
CA SER A 69 19.32 20.60 17.49
C SER A 69 19.85 19.30 18.12
N ARG A 70 20.98 18.80 17.65
CA ARG A 70 21.57 17.55 18.15
C ARG A 70 22.31 17.70 19.47
N GLN A 71 22.97 18.86 19.69
CA GLN A 71 23.68 19.12 20.92
C GLN A 71 22.78 19.65 22.05
N THR A 72 21.57 20.13 21.73
CA THR A 72 20.53 20.45 22.71
C THR A 72 19.90 19.16 23.25
N HIS A 73 20.69 18.38 23.97
CA HIS A 73 20.30 17.11 24.56
C HIS A 73 21.09 16.88 25.87
N PRO A 74 20.50 16.24 26.89
CA PRO A 74 21.17 15.96 28.18
C PRO A 74 22.54 15.25 28.06
N SER A 75 22.78 14.55 26.96
CA SER A 75 24.10 13.94 26.69
C SER A 75 25.20 14.93 26.40
N PHE A 76 24.89 16.21 26.17
CA PHE A 76 25.83 17.29 25.88
C PHE A 76 25.72 18.46 26.89
N PRO A 77 26.03 18.24 28.17
CA PRO A 77 25.75 19.21 29.23
C PRO A 77 26.53 20.53 29.07
N GLN A 78 27.70 20.50 28.43
CA GLN A 78 28.48 21.70 28.16
C GLN A 78 27.80 22.62 27.16
N PHE A 79 27.21 22.06 26.11
CA PHE A 79 26.45 22.84 25.14
C PHE A 79 25.19 23.40 25.77
N LEU A 80 24.43 22.60 26.54
CA LEU A 80 23.26 23.07 27.24
C LEU A 80 23.55 24.23 28.18
N ALA A 81 24.68 24.19 28.88
CA ALA A 81 25.12 25.25 29.76
C ALA A 81 25.59 26.55 29.02
N SER A 82 25.91 26.45 27.74
CA SER A 82 26.31 27.62 26.92
C SER A 82 25.12 28.35 26.30
N ILE A 83 23.93 27.75 26.30
CA ILE A 83 22.72 28.36 25.72
C ILE A 83 22.29 29.54 26.58
N ASP A 84 22.29 30.73 25.99
CA ASP A 84 21.98 32.00 26.64
C ASP A 84 20.87 32.79 25.87
N ALA A 85 20.55 33.97 26.38
CA ALA A 85 19.55 34.84 25.76
C ALA A 85 19.92 35.25 24.33
N VAL A 86 21.24 35.42 24.04
CA VAL A 86 21.67 35.85 22.71
C VAL A 86 21.34 34.80 21.65
N LEU A 87 21.54 33.51 21.93
CA LEU A 87 21.17 32.45 21.01
C LEU A 87 19.63 32.40 20.80
N ILE A 88 18.86 32.54 21.88
CA ILE A 88 17.40 32.56 21.81
C ILE A 88 16.90 33.74 20.96
N ASP A 89 17.49 34.94 21.17
CA ASP A 89 17.15 36.13 20.40
C ASP A 89 17.48 35.94 18.90
N ARG A 90 18.68 35.43 18.55
CA ARG A 90 19.04 35.20 17.15
C ARG A 90 18.18 34.15 16.47
N LEU A 91 17.82 33.06 17.14
CA LEU A 91 16.87 32.09 16.62
C LEU A 91 15.47 32.70 16.43
N SER A 92 15.02 33.53 17.39
CA SER A 92 13.74 34.23 17.30
C SER A 92 13.70 35.24 16.14
N GLU A 93 14.78 36.00 15.93
CA GLU A 93 14.91 36.92 14.80
C GLU A 93 14.89 36.17 13.44
N LEU A 94 15.52 35.01 13.34
CA LEU A 94 15.45 34.17 12.13
C LEU A 94 14.04 33.60 11.95
N ALA A 95 13.40 33.13 13.00
CA ALA A 95 12.05 32.58 12.97
C ALA A 95 10.98 33.62 12.55
N LEU A 96 11.19 34.89 12.89
CA LEU A 96 10.28 36.01 12.57
C LEU A 96 10.61 36.71 11.26
N ASN A 97 11.69 36.34 10.58
CA ASN A 97 12.13 37.02 9.36
C ASN A 97 11.30 36.58 8.14
N THR A 98 10.24 37.33 7.86
CA THR A 98 9.33 37.05 6.73
C THR A 98 9.99 37.10 5.36
N ASN A 99 11.18 37.67 5.21
CA ASN A 99 11.90 37.66 3.94
C ASN A 99 12.36 36.24 3.54
N PHE A 100 12.50 35.34 4.51
CA PHE A 100 12.78 33.92 4.25
C PHE A 100 11.53 33.08 3.95
N ASN A 101 10.33 33.66 4.01
CA ASN A 101 9.08 32.95 3.74
C ASN A 101 8.84 32.75 2.23
N THR A 102 9.74 32.04 1.59
CA THR A 102 9.69 31.63 0.18
C THR A 102 9.92 30.12 0.10
N ASP A 103 9.47 29.49 -0.98
CA ASP A 103 9.59 28.03 -1.17
C ASP A 103 11.03 27.51 -1.04
N SER A 104 12.02 28.34 -1.40
CA SER A 104 13.43 27.97 -1.33
C SER A 104 14.12 28.25 0.01
N GLN A 105 13.49 29.03 0.89
CA GLN A 105 14.14 29.57 2.09
C GLN A 105 13.38 29.35 3.40
N VAL A 106 12.09 28.97 3.33
CA VAL A 106 11.24 28.76 4.51
C VAL A 106 11.87 27.76 5.50
N TRP A 107 12.70 26.85 5.02
CA TRP A 107 13.45 25.91 5.83
C TRP A 107 14.35 26.58 6.87
N ILE A 108 14.78 27.85 6.65
CA ILE A 108 15.56 28.62 7.61
C ILE A 108 14.70 28.99 8.82
N ILE A 109 13.48 29.45 8.56
CA ILE A 109 12.47 29.76 9.58
C ILE A 109 12.13 28.49 10.37
N ASP A 110 11.87 27.40 9.67
CA ASP A 110 11.44 26.13 10.27
C ASP A 110 12.54 25.54 11.17
N ASN A 111 13.79 25.57 10.74
CA ASN A 111 14.90 25.11 11.57
C ASN A 111 15.12 26.02 12.80
N ALA A 112 14.98 27.33 12.65
CA ALA A 112 15.04 28.24 13.79
C ALA A 112 13.95 27.93 14.84
N ILE A 113 12.70 27.71 14.38
CA ILE A 113 11.60 27.30 15.26
C ILE A 113 11.85 25.90 15.83
N TYR A 114 12.38 24.98 15.05
CA TYR A 114 12.70 23.62 15.52
C TYR A 114 13.76 23.64 16.63
N ASP A 115 14.79 24.47 16.50
CA ASP A 115 15.82 24.64 17.52
C ASP A 115 15.25 25.29 18.78
N LEU A 116 14.40 26.32 18.66
CA LEU A 116 13.67 26.89 19.78
C LEU A 116 12.81 25.82 20.50
N ASN A 117 12.09 25.00 19.75
CA ASN A 117 11.28 23.90 20.29
C ASN A 117 12.14 22.86 21.01
N THR A 118 13.33 22.57 20.51
CA THR A 118 14.29 21.64 21.12
C THR A 118 14.86 22.20 22.41
N ILE A 119 15.21 23.48 22.42
CA ILE A 119 15.66 24.19 23.64
C ILE A 119 14.53 24.24 24.68
N TYR A 120 13.31 24.56 24.27
CA TYR A 120 12.12 24.56 25.12
C TYR A 120 11.95 23.21 25.85
N LYS A 121 12.16 22.12 25.13
CA LYS A 121 12.01 20.75 25.66
C LYS A 121 13.03 20.45 26.78
N TYR A 122 14.27 20.85 26.62
CA TYR A 122 15.35 20.40 27.49
C TYR A 122 15.82 21.45 28.51
N LEU A 123 15.45 22.72 28.35
CA LEU A 123 15.85 23.82 29.23
C LEU A 123 14.63 24.62 29.74
N PRO A 124 14.00 24.19 30.84
CA PRO A 124 12.80 24.84 31.39
C PRO A 124 12.98 26.33 31.72
N VAL A 125 14.20 26.77 32.01
CA VAL A 125 14.53 28.19 32.28
C VAL A 125 14.21 29.11 31.10
N TRP A 126 14.26 28.60 29.87
CA TRP A 126 13.98 29.37 28.65
C TRP A 126 12.54 29.25 28.16
N GLN A 127 11.73 28.38 28.76
CA GLN A 127 10.34 28.17 28.30
C GLN A 127 9.52 29.46 28.23
N PRO A 128 9.55 30.38 29.21
CA PRO A 128 8.79 31.61 29.11
C PRO A 128 9.19 32.50 27.93
N THR A 129 10.50 32.68 27.72
CA THR A 129 11.04 33.50 26.61
C THR A 129 10.71 32.88 25.27
N ILE A 130 10.89 31.56 25.12
CA ILE A 130 10.59 30.85 23.88
C ILE A 130 9.08 30.83 23.61
N THR A 131 8.22 30.71 24.65
CA THR A 131 6.77 30.82 24.47
C THR A 131 6.38 32.19 23.88
N LEU A 132 7.00 33.27 24.30
CA LEU A 132 6.76 34.59 23.70
C LEU A 132 7.18 34.61 22.22
N ALA A 133 8.40 34.17 21.91
CA ALA A 133 8.89 34.08 20.52
C ALA A 133 7.99 33.23 19.61
N LEU A 134 7.54 32.07 20.08
CA LEU A 134 6.61 31.20 19.33
C LEU A 134 5.22 31.85 19.20
N THR A 135 4.76 32.62 20.18
CA THR A 135 3.52 33.38 20.09
C THR A 135 3.59 34.47 19.02
N ASP A 136 4.74 35.12 18.92
CA ASP A 136 5.00 36.10 17.86
C ASP A 136 5.04 35.44 16.47
N VAL A 137 5.62 34.24 16.35
CA VAL A 137 5.57 33.43 15.12
C VAL A 137 4.11 33.09 14.74
N LEU A 138 3.30 32.63 15.71
CA LEU A 138 1.88 32.33 15.48
C LEU A 138 1.06 33.56 15.04
N SER A 139 1.48 34.75 15.46
CA SER A 139 0.84 36.02 15.07
C SER A 139 1.32 36.54 13.71
N THR A 140 2.55 36.22 13.34
CA THR A 140 3.24 36.74 12.13
C THR A 140 2.87 35.95 10.88
N TYR A 141 2.80 34.62 10.99
CA TYR A 141 2.58 33.76 9.84
C TYR A 141 1.11 33.34 9.68
N PRO A 142 0.66 33.13 8.44
CA PRO A 142 -0.71 32.69 8.16
C PRO A 142 -1.06 31.38 8.90
N TYR A 143 -2.31 31.28 9.33
CA TYR A 143 -2.83 30.05 9.94
C TYR A 143 -2.60 28.83 9.04
N LEU A 144 -2.12 27.73 9.60
CA LEU A 144 -1.74 26.48 8.94
C LEU A 144 -0.55 26.58 7.96
N SER A 145 0.16 27.70 7.89
CA SER A 145 1.44 27.76 7.17
C SER A 145 2.51 26.91 7.90
N GLU A 146 3.56 26.55 7.18
CA GLU A 146 4.64 25.69 7.70
C GLU A 146 5.25 26.25 9.00
N PRO A 147 5.68 27.55 9.08
CA PRO A 147 6.15 28.12 10.34
C PRO A 147 5.10 28.10 11.46
N TYR A 148 3.82 28.37 11.13
CA TYR A 148 2.73 28.32 12.08
C TYR A 148 2.61 26.92 12.72
N LEU A 149 2.65 25.87 11.90
CA LEU A 149 2.54 24.48 12.36
C LEU A 149 3.71 24.08 13.28
N TRP A 150 4.93 24.50 12.95
CA TRP A 150 6.10 24.28 13.80
C TRP A 150 5.98 25.00 15.16
N ALA A 151 5.45 26.24 15.16
CA ALA A 151 5.23 26.98 16.38
C ALA A 151 4.13 26.34 17.26
N VAL A 152 3.02 25.85 16.65
CA VAL A 152 1.98 25.09 17.38
C VAL A 152 2.60 23.89 18.08
N ARG A 153 3.44 23.10 17.41
CA ARG A 153 4.15 21.96 18.04
C ARG A 153 4.97 22.39 19.23
N GLY A 154 5.64 23.54 19.13
CA GLY A 154 6.46 24.08 20.21
C GLY A 154 5.66 24.43 21.44
N VAL A 155 4.63 25.26 21.30
CA VAL A 155 3.84 25.72 22.44
C VAL A 155 2.97 24.62 23.05
N THR A 156 2.63 23.58 22.30
CA THR A 156 1.80 22.45 22.76
C THR A 156 2.58 21.22 23.21
N GLN A 157 3.91 21.30 23.38
CA GLN A 157 4.73 20.14 23.73
C GLN A 157 4.32 19.44 25.04
N ASN A 158 3.81 20.20 26.01
CA ASN A 158 3.47 19.70 27.35
C ASN A 158 1.97 19.48 27.56
N SER A 159 1.11 19.94 26.63
CA SER A 159 -0.34 19.78 26.71
C SER A 159 -0.98 19.98 25.34
N ASP A 160 -2.13 19.35 25.08
CA ASP A 160 -2.84 19.54 23.81
C ASP A 160 -3.25 21.01 23.57
N CYS A 161 -3.59 21.74 24.63
CA CYS A 161 -4.01 23.13 24.54
C CYS A 161 -3.19 24.03 25.48
N VAL A 162 -2.86 25.23 25.01
CA VAL A 162 -2.18 26.28 25.75
C VAL A 162 -2.92 27.62 25.58
N ASN A 163 -3.02 28.42 26.66
CA ASN A 163 -3.57 29.78 26.62
C ASN A 163 -2.41 30.78 26.40
N LEU A 164 -2.41 31.45 25.28
CA LEU A 164 -1.44 32.49 24.94
C LEU A 164 -2.12 33.86 24.91
N SER A 165 -1.35 34.95 24.77
CA SER A 165 -1.88 36.32 24.61
C SER A 165 -2.79 36.50 23.41
N ILE A 166 -2.60 35.65 22.39
CA ILE A 166 -3.38 35.62 21.12
C ILE A 166 -4.62 34.73 21.18
N GLY A 167 -4.85 34.05 22.29
CA GLY A 167 -5.95 33.11 22.50
C GLY A 167 -5.48 31.68 22.80
N GLN A 168 -6.43 30.76 22.84
CA GLN A 168 -6.14 29.34 23.07
C GLN A 168 -5.68 28.67 21.79
N ILE A 169 -4.55 27.98 21.84
CA ILE A 169 -3.99 27.15 20.76
C ILE A 169 -4.04 25.70 21.19
N CYS A 170 -4.63 24.82 20.35
CA CYS A 170 -4.72 23.39 20.59
C CYS A 170 -4.14 22.61 19.41
N LEU A 171 -3.28 21.62 19.69
CA LEU A 171 -2.70 20.74 18.68
C LEU A 171 -3.76 19.92 17.95
N SER A 172 -4.68 19.31 18.71
CA SER A 172 -5.78 18.50 18.15
C SER A 172 -6.69 19.32 17.22
N THR A 173 -7.05 20.54 17.60
CA THR A 173 -7.85 21.45 16.76
C THR A 173 -7.09 21.82 15.48
N THR A 174 -5.80 22.16 15.61
CA THR A 174 -4.95 22.50 14.46
C THR A 174 -4.78 21.29 13.52
N LYS A 175 -4.56 20.09 14.07
CA LYS A 175 -4.51 18.84 13.27
C LYS A 175 -5.81 18.60 12.50
N ASN A 176 -6.97 18.79 13.15
CA ASN A 176 -8.28 18.62 12.49
C ASN A 176 -8.49 19.65 11.36
N SER A 177 -8.16 20.91 11.61
CA SER A 177 -8.24 21.97 10.58
C SER A 177 -7.30 21.69 9.40
N LEU A 178 -6.06 21.30 9.69
CA LEU A 178 -5.08 20.96 8.67
C LEU A 178 -5.53 19.74 7.85
N LYS A 179 -6.07 18.70 8.51
CA LYS A 179 -6.59 17.51 7.84
C LYS A 179 -7.72 17.86 6.87
N ALA A 180 -8.61 18.79 7.26
CA ALA A 180 -9.70 19.25 6.39
C ALA A 180 -9.19 20.02 5.17
N VAL A 181 -8.10 20.80 5.31
CA VAL A 181 -7.45 21.52 4.21
C VAL A 181 -6.65 20.59 3.30
N ALA A 182 -5.87 19.67 3.88
CA ALA A 182 -5.04 18.73 3.14
C ALA A 182 -5.88 17.71 2.36
N PHE A 183 -7.05 17.32 2.89
CA PHE A 183 -7.90 16.27 2.35
C PHE A 183 -9.38 16.68 2.28
N PRO A 184 -9.72 17.69 1.48
CA PRO A 184 -11.09 18.19 1.37
C PRO A 184 -12.05 17.19 0.73
N ASN A 185 -11.53 16.21 -0.03
CA ASN A 185 -12.34 15.19 -0.69
C ASN A 185 -12.12 13.83 -0.04
N THR A 186 -13.20 13.06 0.08
CA THR A 186 -13.18 11.67 0.52
C THR A 186 -13.93 10.82 -0.48
N TYR A 187 -13.25 9.83 -1.05
CA TYR A 187 -13.84 8.88 -2.00
C TYR A 187 -13.84 7.48 -1.39
N SER A 188 -15.01 6.87 -1.33
CA SER A 188 -15.18 5.53 -0.77
C SER A 188 -15.43 4.53 -1.89
N PHE A 189 -14.65 3.46 -1.95
CA PHE A 189 -14.75 2.37 -2.90
C PHE A 189 -14.98 1.05 -2.16
N ASP A 190 -15.53 0.05 -2.84
CA ASP A 190 -15.76 -1.30 -2.29
C ASP A 190 -16.49 -1.30 -0.94
N ASP A 191 -17.59 -0.52 -0.85
CA ASP A 191 -18.40 -0.36 0.37
C ASP A 191 -17.58 0.15 1.57
N GLY A 192 -16.56 0.99 1.31
CA GLY A 192 -15.68 1.57 2.33
C GLY A 192 -14.52 0.65 2.73
N ILE A 193 -14.24 -0.42 1.97
CA ILE A 193 -13.01 -1.18 2.11
C ILE A 193 -11.82 -0.33 1.69
N GLN A 194 -11.97 0.46 0.62
CA GLN A 194 -10.97 1.41 0.15
C GLN A 194 -11.51 2.84 0.29
N VAL A 195 -10.82 3.67 1.06
CA VAL A 195 -11.19 5.06 1.27
C VAL A 195 -10.00 5.96 0.93
N VAL A 196 -10.23 6.92 0.03
CA VAL A 196 -9.20 7.85 -0.43
C VAL A 196 -9.49 9.25 0.08
N TYR A 197 -8.56 9.81 0.84
CA TYR A 197 -8.55 11.17 1.36
C TYR A 197 -7.56 12.01 0.53
N THR A 198 -8.01 13.09 -0.10
CA THR A 198 -7.17 13.80 -1.07
C THR A 198 -7.73 15.18 -1.44
N PRO A 199 -6.92 16.13 -1.90
CA PRO A 199 -7.40 17.32 -2.61
C PRO A 199 -7.68 17.07 -4.10
N LEU A 200 -7.30 15.89 -4.64
CA LEU A 200 -7.47 15.57 -6.06
C LEU A 200 -8.94 15.31 -6.40
N SER A 201 -9.30 15.51 -7.65
CA SER A 201 -10.65 15.25 -8.16
C SER A 201 -10.94 13.75 -8.29
N LEU A 202 -12.23 13.39 -8.30
CA LEU A 202 -12.65 12.01 -8.56
C LEU A 202 -12.11 11.49 -9.91
N ALA A 203 -12.09 12.33 -10.93
CA ALA A 203 -11.54 11.98 -12.25
C ALA A 203 -10.05 11.58 -12.20
N SER A 204 -9.29 12.14 -11.26
CA SER A 204 -7.89 11.76 -11.03
C SER A 204 -7.75 10.49 -10.20
N ILE A 205 -8.67 10.24 -9.28
CA ILE A 205 -8.60 9.09 -8.35
C ILE A 205 -9.20 7.82 -8.95
N GLN A 206 -10.24 7.93 -9.75
CA GLN A 206 -10.94 6.77 -10.30
C GLN A 206 -10.04 5.85 -11.15
N PRO A 207 -9.15 6.33 -12.05
CA PRO A 207 -8.19 5.47 -12.74
C PRO A 207 -7.29 4.69 -11.77
N LEU A 208 -6.86 5.35 -10.68
CA LEU A 208 -6.00 4.73 -9.67
C LEU A 208 -6.71 3.56 -8.98
N TYR A 209 -8.00 3.73 -8.61
CA TYR A 209 -8.81 2.64 -8.09
C TYR A 209 -8.88 1.45 -9.06
N HIS A 210 -9.13 1.70 -10.35
CA HIS A 210 -9.14 0.63 -11.35
C HIS A 210 -7.77 -0.03 -11.53
N ALA A 211 -6.68 0.73 -11.37
CA ALA A 211 -5.32 0.20 -11.37
C ALA A 211 -5.09 -0.80 -10.22
N LEU A 212 -5.59 -0.47 -9.02
CA LEU A 212 -5.51 -1.37 -7.85
C LEU A 212 -6.31 -2.67 -8.09
N LYS A 213 -7.45 -2.60 -8.77
CA LYS A 213 -8.23 -3.80 -9.11
C LYS A 213 -7.53 -4.71 -10.12
N GLN A 214 -6.70 -4.15 -11.03
CA GLN A 214 -5.83 -4.95 -11.90
C GLN A 214 -4.76 -5.68 -11.09
N VAL A 215 -4.14 -5.01 -10.13
CA VAL A 215 -3.17 -5.63 -9.21
C VAL A 215 -3.82 -6.77 -8.42
N GLU A 216 -4.96 -6.50 -7.80
CA GLU A 216 -5.72 -7.47 -6.99
C GLU A 216 -6.07 -8.74 -7.78
N SER A 217 -6.54 -8.59 -9.01
CA SER A 217 -6.91 -9.74 -9.85
C SER A 217 -5.71 -10.60 -10.21
N GLN A 218 -4.58 -10.02 -10.56
CA GLN A 218 -3.34 -10.76 -10.86
C GLN A 218 -2.73 -11.37 -9.60
N PHE A 219 -2.82 -10.68 -8.47
CA PHE A 219 -2.40 -11.20 -7.17
C PHE A 219 -3.15 -12.50 -6.84
N PHE A 220 -4.48 -12.52 -6.95
CA PHE A 220 -5.26 -13.73 -6.69
C PHE A 220 -4.99 -14.86 -7.69
N ARG A 221 -4.67 -14.55 -8.95
CA ARG A 221 -4.21 -15.57 -9.91
C ARG A 221 -2.85 -16.17 -9.54
N LEU A 222 -1.99 -15.35 -8.91
CA LEU A 222 -0.66 -15.77 -8.48
C LEU A 222 -0.72 -16.66 -7.24
N ILE A 223 -1.47 -16.24 -6.21
CA ILE A 223 -1.52 -16.96 -4.93
C ILE A 223 -2.53 -18.11 -4.91
N GLU A 224 -3.52 -18.09 -5.81
CA GLU A 224 -4.61 -19.08 -5.92
C GLU A 224 -5.46 -19.22 -4.65
N ILE A 225 -5.50 -18.22 -3.80
CA ILE A 225 -6.18 -18.25 -2.52
C ILE A 225 -7.01 -16.97 -2.38
N LEU A 226 -8.31 -17.11 -2.16
CA LEU A 226 -9.21 -15.99 -1.99
C LEU A 226 -9.51 -15.66 -0.52
N ALA A 227 -9.15 -16.58 0.39
CA ALA A 227 -9.37 -16.40 1.82
C ALA A 227 -8.21 -15.62 2.46
N PRO A 228 -8.48 -14.59 3.25
CA PRO A 228 -7.44 -13.89 4.01
C PRO A 228 -6.78 -14.81 5.05
N VAL A 229 -5.58 -14.44 5.51
CA VAL A 229 -4.94 -15.12 6.63
C VAL A 229 -5.73 -14.92 7.91
N SER A 230 -5.72 -15.93 8.80
CA SER A 230 -6.43 -15.82 10.07
C SER A 230 -5.70 -14.87 11.03
N GLY A 231 -6.49 -14.10 11.79
CA GLY A 231 -5.96 -13.22 12.83
C GLY A 231 -5.55 -11.81 12.33
N ASP A 232 -5.61 -11.56 11.03
CA ASP A 232 -5.41 -10.20 10.52
C ASP A 232 -6.73 -9.42 10.55
N PRO A 233 -6.81 -8.30 11.30
CA PRO A 233 -8.00 -7.46 11.38
C PRO A 233 -8.14 -6.48 10.20
N THR A 234 -7.24 -6.53 9.20
CA THR A 234 -7.11 -5.48 8.18
C THR A 234 -8.07 -5.70 7.02
N ASP A 235 -9.35 -5.41 7.23
CA ASP A 235 -10.38 -5.51 6.17
C ASP A 235 -10.57 -4.22 5.37
N THR A 236 -9.89 -3.14 5.75
CA THR A 236 -10.04 -1.81 5.13
C THR A 236 -8.67 -1.18 4.89
N ILE A 237 -8.59 -0.32 3.89
CA ILE A 237 -7.40 0.49 3.62
C ILE A 237 -7.80 1.96 3.43
N SER A 238 -7.12 2.85 4.12
CA SER A 238 -7.23 4.29 3.94
C SER A 238 -6.03 4.81 3.15
N MET A 239 -6.27 5.60 2.13
CA MET A 239 -5.22 6.18 1.29
C MET A 239 -5.23 7.69 1.46
N TYR A 240 -4.13 8.25 1.94
CA TYR A 240 -3.93 9.69 2.09
C TYR A 240 -3.01 10.17 0.96
N VAL A 241 -3.60 10.81 -0.06
CA VAL A 241 -2.89 11.28 -1.25
C VAL A 241 -2.82 12.81 -1.20
N TYR A 242 -1.67 13.35 -0.85
CA TYR A 242 -1.43 14.80 -0.81
C TYR A 242 -1.40 15.40 -2.21
N GLY A 243 -1.71 16.69 -2.32
CA GLY A 243 -1.73 17.42 -3.59
C GLY A 243 -0.34 17.64 -4.21
N SER A 244 0.70 17.66 -3.39
CA SER A 244 2.08 17.91 -3.82
C SER A 244 3.09 17.26 -2.88
N LEU A 245 4.35 17.16 -3.34
CA LEU A 245 5.49 16.76 -2.49
C LEU A 245 5.67 17.71 -1.30
N ARG A 246 5.45 19.03 -1.51
CA ARG A 246 5.55 20.02 -0.44
C ARG A 246 4.52 19.74 0.65
N ASP A 247 3.25 19.57 0.28
CA ASP A 247 2.18 19.26 1.23
C ASP A 247 2.49 17.98 2.00
N TYR A 248 3.01 16.96 1.32
CA TYR A 248 3.43 15.71 1.96
C TYR A 248 4.52 15.95 3.00
N ARG A 249 5.57 16.71 2.64
CA ARG A 249 6.70 16.99 3.55
C ARG A 249 6.34 17.85 4.74
N VAL A 250 5.41 18.79 4.57
CA VAL A 250 5.01 19.73 5.61
C VAL A 250 3.90 19.16 6.49
N TYR A 251 2.84 18.64 5.88
CA TYR A 251 1.63 18.26 6.60
C TYR A 251 1.70 16.86 7.21
N HIS A 252 2.34 15.92 6.51
CA HIS A 252 2.39 14.54 6.98
C HIS A 252 3.09 14.37 8.34
N PRO A 253 4.29 14.96 8.58
CA PRO A 253 4.91 14.93 9.88
C PRO A 253 4.05 15.58 10.96
N PHE A 254 3.35 16.66 10.63
CA PHE A 254 2.47 17.34 11.59
C PHE A 254 1.23 16.53 11.93
N LEU A 255 0.57 15.91 10.94
CA LEU A 255 -0.67 15.16 11.12
C LEU A 255 -0.45 13.80 11.78
N PHE A 256 0.57 13.08 11.35
CA PHE A 256 0.77 11.66 11.67
C PHE A 256 2.04 11.34 12.45
N ASP A 257 2.86 12.34 12.77
CA ASP A 257 4.15 12.19 13.50
C ASP A 257 5.13 11.23 12.81
N MET A 258 5.11 11.16 11.47
CA MET A 258 5.94 10.31 10.64
C MET A 258 6.85 11.11 9.70
N ALA A 259 8.06 10.60 9.46
CA ALA A 259 9.01 11.21 8.52
C ALA A 259 8.58 11.00 7.07
N THR A 260 9.07 11.86 6.17
CA THR A 260 8.75 11.91 4.73
C THR A 260 9.98 11.76 3.84
N ASN A 261 10.94 10.95 4.27
CA ASN A 261 12.15 10.63 3.49
C ASN A 261 11.91 9.53 2.43
N ASN A 262 10.65 9.15 2.23
CA ASN A 262 10.19 8.16 1.25
C ASN A 262 9.24 8.80 0.22
N GLY A 263 8.95 8.09 -0.85
CA GLY A 263 7.98 8.51 -1.87
C GLY A 263 6.53 8.15 -1.53
N GLY A 264 6.33 7.20 -0.64
CA GLY A 264 5.06 6.72 -0.10
C GLY A 264 5.36 5.62 0.89
N ILE A 265 4.37 5.27 1.71
CA ILE A 265 4.51 4.23 2.72
C ILE A 265 3.15 3.64 3.09
N TYR A 266 3.07 2.32 3.14
CA TYR A 266 1.96 1.61 3.75
C TYR A 266 2.29 1.26 5.20
N ILE A 267 1.40 1.61 6.11
CA ILE A 267 1.49 1.28 7.54
C ILE A 267 0.34 0.34 7.90
N GLU A 268 0.65 -0.93 8.02
CA GLU A 268 -0.34 -1.98 8.26
C GLU A 268 -1.10 -1.76 9.58
N LYS A 269 -0.41 -1.40 10.65
CA LYS A 269 -1.00 -1.08 11.95
C LYS A 269 -2.09 0.00 11.85
N ASP A 270 -1.88 1.00 11.01
CA ASP A 270 -2.80 2.12 10.81
C ASP A 270 -3.79 1.85 9.68
N LYS A 271 -3.63 0.71 8.97
CA LYS A 271 -4.40 0.35 7.78
C LYS A 271 -4.39 1.48 6.75
N SER A 272 -3.27 2.15 6.62
CA SER A 272 -3.19 3.41 5.89
C SER A 272 -1.96 3.47 4.99
N PHE A 273 -2.20 3.99 3.81
CA PHE A 273 -1.17 4.32 2.83
C PHE A 273 -1.08 5.84 2.68
N TYR A 274 0.14 6.36 2.59
CA TYR A 274 0.42 7.78 2.50
C TYR A 274 1.33 8.07 1.32
N THR A 275 0.94 9.02 0.47
CA THR A 275 1.74 9.47 -0.68
C THR A 275 1.28 10.84 -1.17
N TYR A 276 1.82 11.29 -2.31
CA TYR A 276 1.51 12.58 -2.91
C TYR A 276 1.43 12.51 -4.44
N GLN A 277 0.69 13.44 -5.04
CA GLN A 277 0.72 13.68 -6.48
C GLN A 277 2.10 14.18 -6.87
N ARG A 278 2.74 13.49 -7.79
CA ARG A 278 4.13 13.71 -8.17
C ARG A 278 4.30 14.11 -9.62
N THR A 279 5.38 14.81 -9.89
CA THR A 279 5.84 15.16 -11.21
C THR A 279 6.99 14.26 -11.66
N SER A 280 7.29 14.24 -12.95
CA SER A 280 8.45 13.51 -13.50
C SER A 280 9.82 14.08 -13.04
N ALA A 281 9.86 15.31 -12.54
CA ALA A 281 11.06 15.90 -11.94
C ALA A 281 11.31 15.40 -10.51
N GLU A 282 10.26 15.01 -9.79
CA GLU A 282 10.33 14.56 -8.40
C GLU A 282 10.53 13.04 -8.27
N SER A 283 10.06 12.27 -9.24
CA SER A 283 10.12 10.81 -9.19
C SER A 283 10.13 10.20 -10.58
N ILE A 284 10.86 9.10 -10.73
CA ILE A 284 10.83 8.24 -11.92
C ILE A 284 9.54 7.41 -12.00
N TYR A 285 8.84 7.24 -10.87
CA TYR A 285 7.57 6.53 -10.77
C TYR A 285 6.41 7.52 -10.77
N THR A 286 5.36 7.18 -11.49
CA THR A 286 4.08 7.88 -11.43
C THR A 286 3.36 7.59 -10.10
N LEU A 287 2.34 8.40 -9.77
CA LEU A 287 1.47 8.13 -8.63
C LEU A 287 0.79 6.75 -8.78
N GLU A 288 0.36 6.38 -9.99
CA GLU A 288 -0.26 5.07 -10.25
C GLU A 288 0.70 3.92 -9.98
N GLU A 289 1.94 3.99 -10.46
CA GLU A 289 2.94 2.94 -10.22
C GLU A 289 3.23 2.75 -8.74
N LEU A 290 3.31 3.83 -7.98
CA LEU A 290 3.52 3.73 -6.54
C LEU A 290 2.29 3.17 -5.82
N LEU A 291 1.09 3.64 -6.14
CA LEU A 291 -0.14 3.11 -5.53
C LEU A 291 -0.30 1.62 -5.78
N ARG A 292 0.04 1.14 -6.98
CA ARG A 292 0.06 -0.29 -7.30
C ARG A 292 1.04 -1.05 -6.42
N HIS A 293 2.26 -0.52 -6.20
CA HIS A 293 3.29 -1.08 -5.35
C HIS A 293 2.82 -1.21 -3.90
N GLU A 294 2.38 -0.11 -3.30
CA GLU A 294 1.96 -0.07 -1.90
C GLU A 294 0.69 -0.91 -1.63
N TYR A 295 -0.20 -1.00 -2.62
CA TYR A 295 -1.37 -1.86 -2.51
C TYR A 295 -1.00 -3.35 -2.42
N VAL A 296 0.11 -3.75 -3.04
CA VAL A 296 0.61 -5.12 -2.89
C VAL A 296 1.04 -5.41 -1.46
N HIS A 297 1.66 -4.47 -0.75
CA HIS A 297 1.99 -4.68 0.67
C HIS A 297 0.74 -4.94 1.51
N TYR A 298 -0.35 -4.20 1.25
CA TYR A 298 -1.65 -4.49 1.87
C TYR A 298 -2.12 -5.91 1.54
N LEU A 299 -2.06 -6.34 0.27
CA LEU A 299 -2.49 -7.67 -0.14
C LEU A 299 -1.61 -8.78 0.45
N VAL A 300 -0.30 -8.56 0.52
CA VAL A 300 0.66 -9.53 1.11
C VAL A 300 0.39 -9.72 2.60
N GLY A 301 0.25 -8.64 3.37
CA GLY A 301 -0.10 -8.72 4.80
C GLY A 301 -1.47 -9.39 5.00
N ARG A 302 -2.45 -9.07 4.14
CA ARG A 302 -3.82 -9.60 4.28
C ARG A 302 -3.96 -11.06 3.87
N PHE A 303 -3.19 -11.55 2.87
CA PHE A 303 -3.43 -12.84 2.22
C PHE A 303 -2.25 -13.81 2.23
N ILE A 304 -1.02 -13.37 2.50
CA ILE A 304 0.17 -14.23 2.46
C ILE A 304 0.82 -14.38 3.84
N ILE A 305 1.10 -13.28 4.54
CA ILE A 305 1.93 -13.32 5.75
C ILE A 305 1.04 -13.16 6.99
N PRO A 306 0.88 -14.20 7.82
CA PRO A 306 0.13 -14.08 9.07
C PRO A 306 0.84 -13.17 10.09
N GLY A 307 0.06 -12.31 10.76
CA GLY A 307 0.56 -11.37 11.76
C GLY A 307 0.86 -9.99 11.19
N MET A 308 1.22 -9.06 12.07
CA MET A 308 1.51 -7.67 11.70
C MET A 308 2.94 -7.52 11.18
N TRP A 309 3.12 -6.63 10.22
CA TRP A 309 4.44 -6.30 9.66
C TRP A 309 5.45 -5.94 10.75
N GLY A 310 6.66 -6.49 10.63
CA GLY A 310 7.74 -6.29 11.61
C GLY A 310 7.61 -7.08 12.90
N GLN A 311 6.52 -7.86 13.06
CA GLN A 311 6.30 -8.66 14.26
C GLN A 311 6.52 -10.17 13.99
N GLY A 312 7.05 -10.84 14.99
CA GLY A 312 7.28 -12.27 14.92
C GLY A 312 8.55 -12.70 14.16
N PRO A 313 8.85 -14.01 14.19
CA PRO A 313 10.11 -14.54 13.68
C PRO A 313 10.25 -14.48 12.15
N VAL A 314 9.16 -14.36 11.41
CA VAL A 314 9.17 -14.27 9.94
C VAL A 314 9.87 -13.01 9.46
N TYR A 315 9.79 -11.91 10.22
CA TYR A 315 10.42 -10.62 9.90
C TYR A 315 11.85 -10.47 10.48
N ALA A 316 12.32 -11.45 11.26
CA ALA A 316 13.64 -11.35 11.89
C ALA A 316 14.76 -11.21 10.84
N ASN A 317 15.75 -10.35 11.15
CA ASN A 317 16.93 -10.09 10.32
C ASN A 317 16.57 -9.61 8.90
N GLU A 318 15.51 -8.86 8.75
CA GLU A 318 15.05 -8.34 7.44
C GLU A 318 14.87 -9.44 6.37
N ARG A 319 14.59 -10.68 6.79
CA ARG A 319 14.45 -11.86 5.92
C ARG A 319 13.54 -11.67 4.72
N LEU A 320 12.48 -10.87 4.88
CA LEU A 320 11.46 -10.68 3.87
C LEU A 320 11.71 -9.48 2.95
N THR A 321 12.74 -8.65 3.20
CA THR A 321 12.94 -7.39 2.47
C THR A 321 12.90 -7.59 0.95
N TRP A 322 13.67 -8.54 0.41
CA TRP A 322 13.69 -8.82 -1.03
C TRP A 322 12.36 -9.37 -1.56
N PHE A 323 11.66 -10.16 -0.73
CA PHE A 323 10.38 -10.77 -1.10
C PHE A 323 9.28 -9.70 -1.14
N ASP A 324 9.16 -8.92 -0.10
CA ASP A 324 8.12 -7.93 0.12
C ASP A 324 8.20 -6.82 -0.95
N GLU A 325 9.38 -6.27 -1.15
CA GLU A 325 9.61 -5.25 -2.17
C GLU A 325 9.59 -5.84 -3.60
N GLY A 326 10.10 -7.06 -3.76
CA GLY A 326 10.15 -7.73 -5.06
C GLY A 326 8.77 -8.09 -5.60
N ILE A 327 7.89 -8.64 -4.78
CA ILE A 327 6.52 -8.97 -5.18
C ILE A 327 5.71 -7.70 -5.45
N ALA A 328 5.96 -6.60 -4.69
CA ALA A 328 5.32 -5.32 -4.90
C ALA A 328 5.72 -4.69 -6.24
N GLU A 329 7.02 -4.66 -6.54
CA GLU A 329 7.53 -4.16 -7.81
C GLU A 329 7.06 -5.01 -9.01
N PHE A 330 6.97 -6.32 -8.85
CA PHE A 330 6.48 -7.24 -9.87
C PHE A 330 5.00 -7.02 -10.18
N LEU A 331 4.15 -7.05 -9.15
CA LEU A 331 2.70 -6.92 -9.33
C LEU A 331 2.27 -5.50 -9.71
N ALA A 332 3.09 -4.48 -9.48
CA ALA A 332 2.82 -3.15 -10.02
C ALA A 332 2.76 -3.14 -11.56
N GLY A 333 3.32 -4.18 -12.23
CA GLY A 333 3.20 -4.41 -13.67
C GLY A 333 1.89 -5.04 -14.14
N SER A 334 0.90 -5.24 -13.27
CA SER A 334 -0.35 -5.94 -13.57
C SER A 334 -1.21 -5.22 -14.61
N THR A 335 -1.81 -6.01 -15.48
CA THR A 335 -2.87 -5.62 -16.42
C THR A 335 -4.05 -6.59 -16.23
N PRO A 336 -5.21 -6.37 -16.84
CA PRO A 336 -6.31 -7.34 -16.74
C PRO A 336 -5.96 -8.76 -17.14
N LYS A 337 -4.98 -8.95 -18.05
CA LYS A 337 -4.65 -10.24 -18.65
C LYS A 337 -3.29 -10.81 -18.24
N GLU A 338 -2.34 -9.98 -17.83
CA GLU A 338 -0.95 -10.39 -17.57
C GLU A 338 -0.23 -9.44 -16.63
N ILE A 339 0.93 -9.87 -16.13
CA ILE A 339 1.87 -9.04 -15.39
C ILE A 339 3.07 -8.78 -16.30
N ARG A 340 3.37 -7.50 -16.57
CA ARG A 340 4.43 -7.08 -17.51
C ARG A 340 5.65 -6.55 -16.80
N PRO A 341 6.86 -6.82 -17.32
CA PRO A 341 8.05 -6.09 -16.89
C PRO A 341 7.85 -4.60 -17.12
N ARG A 342 8.11 -3.77 -16.09
CA ARG A 342 7.95 -2.31 -16.20
C ARG A 342 9.17 -1.65 -16.80
N LYS A 343 8.96 -0.75 -17.76
CA LYS A 343 10.04 0.02 -18.39
C LYS A 343 10.87 0.79 -17.36
N ALA A 344 10.24 1.37 -16.36
CA ALA A 344 10.91 2.15 -15.30
C ALA A 344 12.00 1.32 -14.60
N LEU A 345 11.74 0.06 -14.26
CA LEU A 345 12.71 -0.81 -13.60
C LEU A 345 13.84 -1.24 -14.55
N VAL A 346 13.47 -1.69 -15.75
CA VAL A 346 14.44 -2.23 -16.72
C VAL A 346 15.38 -1.13 -17.24
N SER A 347 14.88 0.09 -17.43
CA SER A 347 15.70 1.24 -17.83
C SER A 347 16.82 1.54 -16.84
N GLN A 348 16.58 1.36 -15.55
CA GLN A 348 17.63 1.54 -14.53
C GLN A 348 18.68 0.44 -14.58
N ILE A 349 18.26 -0.83 -14.80
CA ILE A 349 19.18 -1.97 -14.94
C ILE A 349 20.11 -1.81 -16.14
N GLN A 350 19.65 -1.15 -17.20
CA GLN A 350 20.45 -0.87 -18.39
C GLN A 350 21.74 -0.12 -18.07
N TYR A 351 21.71 0.78 -17.09
CA TYR A 351 22.86 1.60 -16.71
C TYR A 351 23.81 0.92 -15.70
N ASP A 352 23.40 -0.20 -15.10
CA ASP A 352 24.22 -0.89 -14.09
C ASP A 352 25.42 -1.66 -14.70
N GLY A 353 25.41 -1.98 -15.99
CA GLY A 353 26.52 -2.64 -16.69
C GLY A 353 26.99 -3.92 -15.98
N SER A 354 28.26 -3.99 -15.61
CA SER A 354 28.87 -5.12 -14.89
C SER A 354 28.53 -5.13 -13.38
N SER A 355 27.93 -4.08 -12.85
CA SER A 355 27.56 -4.00 -11.41
C SER A 355 26.17 -4.55 -11.12
N ARG A 356 25.59 -5.33 -12.03
CA ARG A 356 24.29 -5.99 -11.81
C ARG A 356 24.32 -6.92 -10.61
N MET A 357 23.22 -6.94 -9.88
CA MET A 357 23.05 -7.87 -8.76
C MET A 357 22.85 -9.31 -9.27
N ASN A 358 23.49 -10.26 -8.63
CA ASN A 358 23.20 -11.69 -8.79
C ASN A 358 22.06 -12.15 -7.87
N VAL A 359 21.57 -13.38 -8.08
CA VAL A 359 20.45 -13.92 -7.30
C VAL A 359 20.76 -13.94 -5.80
N SER A 360 21.98 -14.35 -5.40
CA SER A 360 22.39 -14.37 -4.00
C SER A 360 22.29 -12.99 -3.36
N GLN A 361 22.79 -11.95 -4.04
CA GLN A 361 22.71 -10.57 -3.55
C GLN A 361 21.28 -10.05 -3.45
N ILE A 362 20.38 -10.50 -4.35
CA ILE A 362 18.98 -10.10 -4.31
C ILE A 362 18.28 -10.72 -3.09
N VAL A 363 18.37 -12.04 -2.93
CA VAL A 363 17.62 -12.76 -1.88
C VAL A 363 18.16 -12.54 -0.46
N THR A 364 19.31 -11.88 -0.34
CA THR A 364 19.90 -11.44 0.94
C THR A 364 19.94 -9.91 1.09
N ALA A 365 19.19 -9.18 0.27
CA ALA A 365 19.17 -7.73 0.33
C ALA A 365 18.45 -7.23 1.60
N HIS A 366 18.95 -6.11 2.12
CA HIS A 366 18.42 -5.39 3.27
C HIS A 366 17.98 -3.98 2.89
N TYR A 367 17.16 -3.33 3.72
CA TYR A 367 16.82 -1.92 3.53
C TYR A 367 18.08 -1.03 3.63
N GLY A 368 18.03 0.11 2.93
CA GLY A 368 19.12 1.09 2.88
C GLY A 368 19.77 1.27 1.51
N ASP A 369 19.66 0.29 0.60
CA ASP A 369 20.04 0.42 -0.81
C ASP A 369 18.85 0.11 -1.70
N PHE A 370 18.27 1.12 -2.34
CA PHE A 370 17.13 0.97 -3.26
C PHE A 370 17.49 0.24 -4.57
N LYS A 371 18.72 -0.12 -4.78
CA LYS A 371 19.15 -0.82 -6.00
C LYS A 371 18.47 -2.18 -6.15
N PHE A 372 18.30 -2.92 -5.05
CA PHE A 372 17.73 -4.26 -5.09
C PHE A 372 16.26 -4.30 -5.56
N TYR A 373 15.49 -3.25 -5.35
CA TYR A 373 14.06 -3.19 -5.75
C TYR A 373 13.85 -3.59 -7.19
N ARG A 374 14.59 -2.96 -8.13
CA ARG A 374 14.48 -3.26 -9.55
C ARG A 374 14.91 -4.67 -9.91
N TYR A 375 15.88 -5.23 -9.18
CA TYR A 375 16.33 -6.60 -9.40
C TYR A 375 15.36 -7.61 -8.80
N ALA A 376 14.86 -7.40 -7.61
CA ALA A 376 13.89 -8.27 -6.96
C ALA A 376 12.58 -8.32 -7.76
N GLY A 377 12.04 -7.18 -8.22
CA GLY A 377 10.85 -7.15 -9.06
C GLY A 377 11.01 -7.93 -10.37
N ASN A 378 12.15 -7.78 -11.05
CA ASN A 378 12.44 -8.57 -12.27
C ASN A 378 12.77 -10.03 -11.95
N PHE A 379 13.26 -10.35 -10.75
CA PHE A 379 13.47 -11.74 -10.31
C PHE A 379 12.13 -12.45 -10.06
N PHE A 380 11.18 -11.79 -9.46
CA PHE A 380 9.79 -12.29 -9.36
C PHE A 380 9.18 -12.53 -10.74
N GLN A 381 9.38 -11.61 -11.71
CA GLN A 381 8.94 -11.78 -13.09
C GLN A 381 9.58 -13.01 -13.74
N TYR A 382 10.87 -13.22 -13.50
CA TYR A 382 11.59 -14.41 -13.97
C TYR A 382 11.04 -15.69 -13.32
N LEU A 383 10.86 -15.72 -12.01
CA LEU A 383 10.28 -16.86 -11.31
C LEU A 383 8.87 -17.17 -11.81
N TYR A 384 8.04 -16.15 -11.95
CA TYR A 384 6.69 -16.28 -12.49
C TYR A 384 6.66 -16.89 -13.90
N THR A 385 7.63 -16.55 -14.72
CA THR A 385 7.69 -17.00 -16.12
C THR A 385 8.29 -18.41 -16.26
N TYR A 386 9.36 -18.71 -15.52
CA TYR A 386 10.20 -19.88 -15.76
C TYR A 386 10.31 -20.86 -14.59
N LYS A 387 9.97 -20.42 -13.37
CA LYS A 387 10.11 -21.19 -12.12
C LYS A 387 8.89 -20.98 -11.22
N LYS A 388 7.73 -21.14 -11.81
CA LYS A 388 6.43 -20.86 -11.14
C LYS A 388 6.18 -21.77 -9.93
N ASP A 389 6.68 -22.99 -9.97
CA ASP A 389 6.69 -23.94 -8.87
C ASP A 389 7.43 -23.37 -7.65
N VAL A 390 8.65 -22.86 -7.85
CA VAL A 390 9.46 -22.24 -6.78
C VAL A 390 8.73 -21.02 -6.17
N LEU A 391 8.16 -20.18 -7.03
CA LEU A 391 7.40 -19.01 -6.58
C LEU A 391 6.18 -19.41 -5.73
N ARG A 392 5.46 -20.44 -6.16
CA ARG A 392 4.33 -20.99 -5.41
C ARG A 392 4.74 -21.55 -4.06
N ASP A 393 5.84 -22.28 -4.01
CA ASP A 393 6.35 -22.90 -2.78
C ASP A 393 6.84 -21.84 -1.78
N LEU A 394 7.47 -20.74 -2.24
CA LEU A 394 7.82 -19.58 -1.41
C LEU A 394 6.57 -18.96 -0.77
N ILE A 395 5.54 -18.68 -1.57
CA ILE A 395 4.28 -18.07 -1.11
C ILE A 395 3.60 -18.99 -0.09
N ARG A 396 3.53 -20.29 -0.36
CA ARG A 396 2.92 -21.28 0.54
C ARG A 396 3.68 -21.41 1.85
N ALA A 397 5.01 -21.46 1.81
CA ALA A 397 5.83 -21.51 3.00
C ALA A 397 5.56 -20.32 3.94
N LEU A 398 5.43 -19.12 3.40
CA LEU A 398 5.08 -17.93 4.19
C LEU A 398 3.67 -18.01 4.74
N ARG A 399 2.70 -18.40 3.93
CA ARG A 399 1.30 -18.48 4.34
C ARG A 399 1.08 -19.52 5.44
N ASP A 400 1.79 -20.64 5.35
CA ASP A 400 1.75 -21.72 6.34
C ASP A 400 2.64 -21.43 7.57
N SER A 401 3.26 -20.26 7.65
CA SER A 401 4.25 -19.86 8.66
C SER A 401 5.42 -20.85 8.77
N ASN A 402 5.75 -21.53 7.68
CA ASN A 402 6.86 -22.50 7.61
C ASN A 402 8.16 -21.78 7.23
N ILE A 403 8.74 -21.07 8.20
CA ILE A 403 9.96 -20.27 8.01
C ILE A 403 11.13 -21.16 7.57
N ALA A 404 11.25 -22.37 8.09
CA ALA A 404 12.33 -23.28 7.73
C ALA A 404 12.27 -23.69 6.24
N ALA A 405 11.08 -23.94 5.70
CA ALA A 405 10.89 -24.23 4.28
C ALA A 405 11.22 -23.01 3.42
N PHE A 406 10.79 -21.81 3.83
CA PHE A 406 11.12 -20.57 3.15
C PHE A 406 12.64 -20.34 3.10
N ASP A 407 13.33 -20.42 4.25
CA ASP A 407 14.79 -20.24 4.33
C ASP A 407 15.56 -21.28 3.53
N SER A 408 15.07 -22.53 3.47
CA SER A 408 15.65 -23.56 2.63
C SER A 408 15.56 -23.22 1.14
N LEU A 409 14.40 -22.75 0.67
CA LEU A 409 14.21 -22.31 -0.72
C LEU A 409 15.11 -21.11 -1.06
N VAL A 410 15.19 -20.11 -0.20
CA VAL A 410 16.06 -18.95 -0.35
C VAL A 410 17.52 -19.37 -0.44
N THR A 411 17.96 -20.29 0.44
CA THR A 411 19.33 -20.82 0.44
C THR A 411 19.64 -21.57 -0.87
N GLN A 412 18.73 -22.43 -1.33
CA GLN A 412 18.88 -23.13 -2.59
C GLN A 412 19.01 -22.17 -3.78
N MET A 413 18.13 -21.16 -3.85
CA MET A 413 18.21 -20.14 -4.91
C MET A 413 19.52 -19.35 -4.85
N SER A 414 19.98 -18.99 -3.67
CA SER A 414 21.22 -18.21 -3.51
C SER A 414 22.48 -18.96 -3.94
N GLN A 415 22.45 -20.30 -3.87
CA GLN A 415 23.58 -21.18 -4.23
C GLN A 415 23.48 -21.72 -5.65
N ASP A 416 22.36 -21.59 -6.32
CA ASP A 416 22.15 -22.11 -7.68
C ASP A 416 22.77 -21.20 -8.75
N MET A 417 23.96 -21.56 -9.18
CA MET A 417 24.70 -20.87 -10.25
C MET A 417 23.96 -20.94 -11.61
N SER A 418 23.21 -22.03 -11.86
CA SER A 418 22.43 -22.20 -13.09
C SER A 418 21.25 -21.23 -13.12
N LEU A 419 20.55 -21.09 -11.98
CA LEU A 419 19.49 -20.10 -11.80
C LEU A 419 20.01 -18.68 -12.03
N ASN A 420 21.15 -18.34 -11.43
CA ASN A 420 21.77 -17.03 -11.62
C ASN A 420 22.11 -16.76 -13.09
N THR A 421 22.76 -17.72 -13.78
CA THR A 421 23.10 -17.58 -15.20
C THR A 421 21.88 -17.35 -16.06
N SER A 422 20.83 -18.11 -15.82
CA SER A 422 19.55 -18.01 -16.56
C SER A 422 18.86 -16.67 -16.28
N TYR A 423 18.89 -16.20 -15.04
CA TYR A 423 18.35 -14.90 -14.66
C TYR A 423 19.12 -13.74 -15.30
N GLN A 424 20.47 -13.78 -15.33
CA GLN A 424 21.26 -12.77 -16.02
C GLN A 424 20.99 -12.74 -17.53
N SER A 425 20.78 -13.91 -18.13
CA SER A 425 20.38 -14.02 -19.56
C SER A 425 18.99 -13.39 -19.80
N TYR A 426 18.07 -13.62 -18.89
CA TYR A 426 16.74 -12.99 -18.91
C TYR A 426 16.84 -11.45 -18.80
N LEU A 427 17.64 -10.92 -17.86
CA LEU A 427 17.88 -9.49 -17.75
C LEU A 427 18.48 -8.90 -19.03
N ASN A 428 19.42 -9.60 -19.69
CA ASN A 428 19.96 -9.18 -20.99
C ASN A 428 18.86 -9.04 -22.03
N SER A 429 17.95 -10.01 -22.10
CA SER A 429 16.80 -9.97 -23.01
C SER A 429 15.89 -8.77 -22.73
N LEU A 430 15.60 -8.48 -21.47
CA LEU A 430 14.78 -7.31 -21.10
C LEU A 430 15.46 -5.99 -21.48
N VAL A 431 16.76 -5.85 -21.20
CA VAL A 431 17.52 -4.63 -21.50
C VAL A 431 17.62 -4.40 -23.02
N LEU A 432 17.84 -5.46 -23.81
CA LEU A 432 17.85 -5.35 -25.28
C LEU A 432 16.51 -4.85 -25.84
N ASN A 433 15.41 -5.18 -25.17
CA ASN A 433 14.06 -4.84 -25.59
C ASN A 433 13.43 -3.69 -24.78
N VAL A 434 14.21 -2.94 -24.00
CA VAL A 434 13.70 -1.90 -23.07
C VAL A 434 12.82 -0.85 -23.75
N ASN A 435 13.10 -0.53 -25.02
CA ASN A 435 12.33 0.47 -25.76
C ASN A 435 10.93 -0.01 -26.16
N THR A 436 10.69 -1.32 -26.15
CA THR A 436 9.36 -1.91 -26.42
C THR A 436 8.55 -2.08 -25.14
N LEU A 437 9.18 -1.95 -23.97
CA LEU A 437 8.50 -2.02 -22.69
C LEU A 437 7.72 -0.74 -22.42
N THR A 438 6.64 -0.88 -21.70
CA THR A 438 5.80 0.22 -21.21
C THR A 438 5.56 0.05 -19.72
N ASN A 439 5.24 1.15 -19.04
CA ASN A 439 4.62 1.06 -17.72
C ASN A 439 3.11 0.91 -17.91
N PRO A 440 2.41 0.16 -17.05
CA PRO A 440 0.96 0.11 -17.07
C PRO A 440 0.38 1.51 -16.83
N VAL A 441 -0.61 1.87 -17.62
CA VAL A 441 -1.41 3.09 -17.44
C VAL A 441 -2.87 2.69 -17.54
N THR A 442 -3.63 3.01 -16.50
CA THR A 442 -5.05 2.69 -16.43
C THR A 442 -5.87 3.89 -16.88
N VAL A 443 -6.69 3.68 -17.88
CA VAL A 443 -7.70 4.65 -18.30
C VAL A 443 -9.00 4.29 -17.56
N ALA A 444 -9.60 5.28 -16.90
CA ALA A 444 -10.91 5.09 -16.29
C ALA A 444 -11.94 4.78 -17.38
N PRO A 445 -12.83 3.80 -17.18
CA PRO A 445 -13.93 3.56 -18.10
C PRO A 445 -14.82 4.80 -18.16
N ASP A 446 -15.33 5.09 -19.36
CA ASP A 446 -16.32 6.15 -19.54
C ASP A 446 -17.68 5.66 -18.99
N LEU A 447 -17.93 5.97 -17.72
CA LEU A 447 -19.15 5.54 -17.01
C LEU A 447 -20.43 6.11 -17.61
N ALA A 448 -20.35 7.21 -18.36
CA ALA A 448 -21.53 7.81 -19.01
C ALA A 448 -22.03 6.98 -20.21
N ASN A 449 -21.14 6.23 -20.85
CA ASN A 449 -21.42 5.39 -21.99
C ASN A 449 -21.57 3.91 -21.63
N LEU A 450 -21.50 3.55 -20.34
CA LEU A 450 -21.80 2.19 -19.90
C LEU A 450 -23.26 1.88 -20.14
N SER A 451 -23.55 0.91 -21.01
CA SER A 451 -24.90 0.35 -21.09
C SER A 451 -25.28 -0.25 -19.73
N THR A 452 -26.57 -0.21 -19.39
CA THR A 452 -27.12 -0.90 -18.21
C THR A 452 -26.81 -2.40 -18.35
N ASN A 453 -25.78 -2.85 -17.63
CA ASN A 453 -25.37 -4.25 -17.67
C ASN A 453 -26.32 -5.05 -16.78
N ASP A 454 -27.43 -5.52 -17.37
CA ASP A 454 -28.30 -6.46 -16.71
C ASP A 454 -27.53 -7.80 -16.51
N PRO A 455 -27.43 -8.33 -15.28
CA PRO A 455 -26.88 -9.64 -15.02
C PRO A 455 -27.47 -10.75 -15.90
N ALA A 456 -28.74 -10.65 -16.25
CA ALA A 456 -29.42 -11.58 -17.16
C ALA A 456 -28.80 -11.58 -18.57
N VAL A 457 -28.25 -10.48 -19.04
CA VAL A 457 -27.59 -10.37 -20.35
C VAL A 457 -26.14 -10.86 -20.28
N ILE A 458 -25.44 -10.56 -19.18
CA ILE A 458 -24.02 -10.86 -19.01
C ILE A 458 -23.78 -12.33 -18.66
N GLN A 459 -24.59 -12.89 -17.78
CA GLN A 459 -24.43 -14.25 -17.27
C GLN A 459 -24.42 -15.32 -18.38
N PRO A 460 -25.25 -15.27 -19.43
CA PRO A 460 -25.17 -16.20 -20.55
C PRO A 460 -23.81 -16.15 -21.29
N ILE A 461 -23.19 -14.98 -21.40
CA ILE A 461 -21.87 -14.83 -22.05
C ILE A 461 -20.82 -15.60 -21.25
N PHE A 462 -20.80 -15.47 -19.93
CA PHE A 462 -19.90 -16.26 -19.08
C PHE A 462 -20.16 -17.77 -19.15
N ARG A 463 -21.41 -18.19 -19.33
CA ARG A 463 -21.79 -19.62 -19.41
C ARG A 463 -21.51 -20.26 -20.78
N THR A 464 -21.52 -19.48 -21.84
CA THR A 464 -21.32 -19.99 -23.22
C THR A 464 -19.87 -20.06 -23.65
N THR A 465 -18.97 -19.38 -22.95
CA THR A 465 -17.55 -19.56 -23.19
C THR A 465 -17.15 -20.98 -22.75
N SER A 466 -16.45 -21.72 -23.60
CA SER A 466 -16.03 -23.11 -23.32
C SER A 466 -15.27 -23.32 -22.03
N THR A 467 -14.88 -22.22 -21.39
CA THR A 467 -14.08 -22.15 -20.17
C THR A 467 -14.86 -21.61 -18.97
N GLY A 468 -16.03 -20.99 -19.18
CA GLY A 468 -16.82 -20.36 -18.12
C GLY A 468 -18.05 -21.19 -17.71
N HIS A 469 -17.85 -22.38 -17.17
CA HIS A 469 -18.95 -23.18 -16.69
C HIS A 469 -19.52 -22.58 -15.37
N LEU A 470 -20.83 -22.67 -15.20
CA LEU A 470 -21.53 -22.36 -13.96
C LEU A 470 -21.37 -20.92 -13.48
N ALA A 471 -21.40 -19.94 -14.38
CA ALA A 471 -21.30 -18.55 -13.98
C ALA A 471 -22.61 -18.01 -13.39
N LYS A 472 -22.47 -17.23 -12.33
CA LYS A 472 -23.51 -16.38 -11.74
C LYS A 472 -23.04 -14.94 -11.70
N CYS A 473 -23.85 -14.05 -12.24
CA CYS A 473 -23.56 -12.62 -12.26
C CYS A 473 -24.57 -11.87 -11.39
N THR A 474 -24.08 -10.89 -10.66
CA THR A 474 -24.88 -10.03 -9.81
C THR A 474 -24.46 -8.59 -10.00
N THR A 475 -25.42 -7.70 -9.96
CA THR A 475 -25.15 -6.27 -9.86
C THR A 475 -25.20 -5.88 -8.40
N ALA A 476 -24.13 -5.28 -7.90
CA ALA A 476 -24.15 -4.66 -6.59
C ALA A 476 -24.93 -3.33 -6.71
N ALA A 477 -26.26 -3.42 -6.73
CA ALA A 477 -27.15 -2.26 -6.78
C ALA A 477 -26.97 -1.31 -5.59
N PHE A 478 -26.27 -1.76 -4.55
CA PHE A 478 -26.04 -1.02 -3.31
C PHE A 478 -24.65 -0.38 -3.22
N ARG A 479 -23.78 -0.52 -4.24
CA ARG A 479 -22.43 0.03 -4.20
C ARG A 479 -22.38 1.38 -4.89
N MET A 480 -21.86 2.38 -4.20
CA MET A 480 -21.69 3.74 -4.72
C MET A 480 -20.92 3.81 -6.05
N ASN A 481 -20.22 2.75 -6.43
CA ASN A 481 -19.33 2.71 -7.61
C ASN A 481 -19.88 1.92 -8.79
N GLY A 482 -21.15 1.49 -8.75
CA GLY A 482 -21.75 0.75 -9.84
C GLY A 482 -20.87 -0.39 -10.34
N ARG A 483 -20.73 -1.47 -9.56
CA ARG A 483 -19.98 -2.68 -9.95
C ARG A 483 -20.92 -3.82 -10.24
N PHE A 484 -20.57 -4.64 -11.21
CA PHE A 484 -21.11 -5.96 -11.31
C PHE A 484 -20.02 -7.01 -11.06
N SER A 485 -20.41 -8.15 -10.55
CA SER A 485 -19.52 -9.27 -10.26
C SER A 485 -20.07 -10.53 -10.89
N CYS A 486 -19.22 -11.26 -11.59
CA CYS A 486 -19.52 -12.60 -12.09
C CYS A 486 -18.56 -13.59 -11.45
N ARG A 487 -19.12 -14.65 -10.88
CA ARG A 487 -18.37 -15.75 -10.32
C ARG A 487 -18.70 -17.03 -11.04
N GLY A 488 -17.71 -17.88 -11.22
CA GLY A 488 -17.91 -19.12 -11.93
C GLY A 488 -16.82 -20.14 -11.63
N MET A 489 -16.99 -21.30 -12.22
CA MET A 489 -16.02 -22.36 -12.24
C MET A 489 -15.45 -22.51 -13.64
N ILE A 490 -14.13 -22.51 -13.75
CA ILE A 490 -13.38 -22.77 -14.97
C ILE A 490 -12.77 -24.17 -14.89
N THR A 491 -12.84 -24.93 -15.99
CA THR A 491 -12.31 -26.27 -16.07
C THR A 491 -11.31 -26.39 -17.20
N GLY A 492 -10.28 -27.19 -17.02
CA GLY A 492 -9.30 -27.50 -18.06
C GLY A 492 -9.47 -28.91 -18.65
N SER A 493 -8.57 -29.26 -19.54
CA SER A 493 -8.56 -30.52 -20.30
C SER A 493 -8.22 -31.72 -19.42
N LEU A 494 -8.71 -32.90 -19.83
CA LEU A 494 -8.38 -34.20 -19.23
C LEU A 494 -6.88 -34.52 -19.38
N ARG A 495 -6.25 -35.05 -18.33
CA ARG A 495 -4.82 -35.34 -18.22
C ARG A 495 -4.58 -36.71 -17.58
N SER A 496 -3.46 -37.31 -17.90
CA SER A 496 -3.04 -38.56 -17.28
C SER A 496 -2.54 -38.40 -15.82
N SER A 497 -2.08 -37.21 -15.46
CA SER A 497 -1.57 -36.88 -14.13
C SER A 497 -1.98 -35.47 -13.70
N PRO A 498 -2.03 -35.19 -12.39
CA PRO A 498 -2.30 -33.85 -11.85
C PRO A 498 -1.06 -32.95 -11.98
N ASP A 499 -0.87 -32.37 -13.15
CA ASP A 499 0.18 -31.39 -13.42
C ASP A 499 -0.33 -29.98 -13.13
N TRP A 500 0.12 -29.42 -12.02
CA TRP A 500 -0.32 -28.12 -11.56
C TRP A 500 0.12 -26.97 -12.47
N ILE A 501 1.38 -26.97 -12.96
CA ILE A 501 1.92 -25.88 -13.82
C ILE A 501 1.12 -25.79 -15.12
N ALA A 502 0.93 -26.94 -15.77
CA ALA A 502 0.15 -27.00 -17.00
C ALA A 502 -1.33 -26.65 -16.76
N ALA A 503 -1.91 -27.06 -15.63
CA ALA A 503 -3.26 -26.70 -15.22
C ALA A 503 -3.40 -25.20 -15.01
N TRP A 504 -2.48 -24.60 -14.24
CA TRP A 504 -2.48 -23.17 -14.00
C TRP A 504 -2.39 -22.37 -15.31
N SER A 505 -1.50 -22.76 -16.19
CA SER A 505 -1.32 -22.09 -17.49
C SER A 505 -2.57 -22.16 -18.35
N GLU A 506 -3.22 -23.32 -18.40
CA GLU A 506 -4.46 -23.53 -19.16
C GLU A 506 -5.62 -22.71 -18.58
N LEU A 507 -5.85 -22.78 -17.26
CA LEU A 507 -6.96 -22.08 -16.60
C LEU A 507 -6.76 -20.55 -16.66
N ASN A 508 -5.53 -20.07 -16.48
CA ASN A 508 -5.21 -18.64 -16.63
C ASN A 508 -5.44 -18.15 -18.08
N SER A 509 -5.07 -18.96 -19.08
CA SER A 509 -5.38 -18.66 -20.48
C SER A 509 -6.87 -18.66 -20.74
N GLY A 510 -7.62 -19.58 -20.13
CA GLY A 510 -9.07 -19.62 -20.19
C GLY A 510 -9.73 -18.35 -19.64
N ILE A 511 -9.26 -17.83 -18.53
CA ILE A 511 -9.70 -16.54 -17.98
C ILE A 511 -9.38 -15.39 -18.94
N ASN A 512 -8.18 -15.36 -19.54
CA ASN A 512 -7.83 -14.35 -20.51
C ASN A 512 -8.70 -14.40 -21.75
N ASN A 513 -9.06 -15.61 -22.23
CA ASN A 513 -9.99 -15.80 -23.34
C ASN A 513 -11.39 -15.31 -22.98
N LEU A 514 -11.85 -15.55 -21.75
CA LEU A 514 -13.12 -15.04 -21.24
C LEU A 514 -13.14 -13.51 -21.30
N ILE A 515 -12.11 -12.84 -20.76
CA ILE A 515 -11.98 -11.37 -20.81
C ILE A 515 -12.00 -10.88 -22.25
N SER A 516 -11.24 -11.51 -23.16
CA SER A 516 -11.19 -11.14 -24.58
C SER A 516 -12.55 -11.31 -25.27
N THR A 517 -13.28 -12.38 -24.93
CA THR A 517 -14.63 -12.63 -25.47
C THR A 517 -15.61 -11.54 -25.03
N LEU A 518 -15.52 -11.11 -23.78
CA LEU A 518 -16.35 -10.01 -23.24
C LEU A 518 -16.01 -8.68 -23.93
N GLU A 519 -14.73 -8.40 -24.16
CA GLU A 519 -14.28 -7.21 -24.88
C GLU A 519 -14.78 -7.17 -26.32
N THR A 520 -14.83 -8.32 -27.01
CA THR A 520 -15.18 -8.40 -28.44
C THR A 520 -16.68 -8.49 -28.70
N ASN A 521 -17.48 -8.99 -27.78
CA ASN A 521 -18.93 -9.16 -27.96
C ASN A 521 -19.75 -7.86 -27.82
N GLY A 522 -19.11 -6.69 -27.90
CA GLY A 522 -19.79 -5.40 -28.00
C GLY A 522 -20.59 -5.02 -26.75
N VAL A 523 -20.43 -5.74 -25.65
CA VAL A 523 -20.87 -5.26 -24.35
C VAL A 523 -19.88 -4.15 -24.00
N ASN A 524 -20.15 -2.96 -24.53
CA ASN A 524 -19.34 -1.78 -24.32
C ASN A 524 -18.99 -1.71 -22.84
N ASN A 525 -17.69 -1.80 -22.52
CA ASN A 525 -17.10 -1.57 -21.21
C ASN A 525 -16.62 -2.77 -20.40
N PHE A 526 -16.51 -3.94 -20.95
CA PHE A 526 -15.79 -5.04 -20.31
C PHE A 526 -14.26 -5.00 -20.47
N GLY A 527 -13.72 -4.05 -21.21
CA GLY A 527 -12.27 -3.82 -21.28
C GLY A 527 -11.61 -3.47 -19.93
N SER A 528 -12.43 -3.21 -18.91
CA SER A 528 -12.01 -3.00 -17.52
C SER A 528 -12.33 -4.17 -16.60
N MET A 529 -12.68 -5.33 -17.13
CA MET A 529 -12.91 -6.53 -16.33
C MET A 529 -11.61 -7.04 -15.70
N ASN A 530 -11.65 -7.25 -14.41
CA ASN A 530 -10.57 -7.83 -13.64
C ASN A 530 -11.02 -9.18 -13.06
N CYS A 531 -10.31 -10.25 -13.38
CA CYS A 531 -10.66 -11.60 -12.97
C CYS A 531 -9.55 -12.23 -12.14
N GLY A 532 -9.85 -12.58 -10.90
CA GLY A 532 -9.02 -13.41 -10.04
C GLY A 532 -9.34 -14.90 -10.18
N MET A 533 -8.46 -15.77 -9.71
CA MET A 533 -8.62 -17.22 -9.69
C MET A 533 -8.31 -17.75 -8.29
N GLY A 534 -9.12 -18.68 -7.83
CA GLY A 534 -8.90 -19.42 -6.59
C GLY A 534 -8.05 -20.67 -6.77
N GLU A 535 -8.00 -21.49 -5.74
CA GLU A 535 -7.20 -22.73 -5.72
C GLU A 535 -7.59 -23.70 -6.85
N ILE A 536 -6.57 -24.34 -7.42
CA ILE A 536 -6.74 -25.34 -8.47
C ILE A 536 -6.92 -26.72 -7.84
N TYR A 537 -8.03 -27.35 -8.17
CA TYR A 537 -8.36 -28.73 -7.80
C TYR A 537 -8.28 -29.65 -8.99
N PHE A 538 -7.90 -30.90 -8.75
CA PHE A 538 -7.92 -31.94 -9.76
C PHE A 538 -9.05 -32.91 -9.47
N ASN A 539 -10.11 -32.87 -10.28
CA ASN A 539 -11.14 -33.87 -10.20
C ASN A 539 -10.75 -35.08 -11.06
N LYS A 540 -11.03 -36.28 -10.56
CA LYS A 540 -10.70 -37.54 -11.23
C LYS A 540 -11.93 -38.12 -11.91
N SER A 541 -11.82 -38.34 -13.23
CA SER A 541 -12.83 -39.03 -14.02
C SER A 541 -12.19 -40.28 -14.63
N SER A 542 -12.61 -41.46 -14.16
CA SER A 542 -11.99 -42.74 -14.51
C SER A 542 -10.50 -42.77 -14.14
N ASN A 543 -9.60 -42.82 -15.10
CA ASN A 543 -8.14 -42.79 -14.88
C ASN A 543 -7.49 -41.44 -15.30
N GLN A 544 -8.29 -40.44 -15.54
CA GLN A 544 -7.83 -39.13 -15.98
C GLN A 544 -8.20 -38.05 -14.96
N PHE A 545 -7.43 -36.99 -14.96
CA PHE A 545 -7.62 -35.83 -14.10
C PHE A 545 -8.00 -34.61 -14.96
N TYR A 546 -8.95 -33.81 -14.52
CA TYR A 546 -9.17 -32.49 -15.09
C TYR A 546 -9.05 -31.44 -14.02
N PRO A 547 -8.32 -30.34 -14.27
CA PRO A 547 -8.19 -29.24 -13.35
C PRO A 547 -9.45 -28.41 -13.36
N LEU A 548 -9.79 -27.88 -12.21
CA LEU A 548 -10.85 -26.90 -12.05
C LEU A 548 -10.44 -25.83 -11.02
N ALA A 549 -10.88 -24.62 -11.24
CA ALA A 549 -10.72 -23.53 -10.30
C ALA A 549 -11.94 -22.62 -10.33
N LEU A 550 -12.13 -21.91 -9.27
CA LEU A 550 -13.04 -20.78 -9.31
C LEU A 550 -12.37 -19.57 -9.87
N TYR A 551 -13.21 -18.73 -10.44
CA TYR A 551 -12.86 -17.38 -10.80
C TYR A 551 -13.89 -16.38 -10.30
N SER A 552 -13.42 -15.18 -10.06
CA SER A 552 -14.27 -14.03 -9.75
C SER A 552 -13.85 -12.89 -10.66
N CYS A 553 -14.78 -12.40 -11.46
CA CYS A 553 -14.59 -11.26 -12.35
C CYS A 553 -15.42 -10.08 -11.88
N GLU A 554 -14.86 -8.91 -11.88
CA GLU A 554 -15.53 -7.68 -11.51
C GLU A 554 -15.33 -6.62 -12.60
N GLY A 555 -16.36 -5.84 -12.85
CA GLY A 555 -16.33 -4.75 -13.82
C GLY A 555 -17.13 -3.53 -13.36
N PRO A 556 -16.86 -2.36 -13.96
CA PRO A 556 -17.62 -1.16 -13.65
C PRO A 556 -19.05 -1.27 -14.16
N LEU A 557 -19.98 -0.62 -13.48
CA LEU A 557 -21.35 -0.37 -13.93
C LEU A 557 -21.56 1.11 -14.23
N ALA A 558 -22.53 1.41 -15.11
CA ALA A 558 -23.05 2.76 -15.24
C ALA A 558 -23.57 3.24 -13.88
N PHE A 559 -23.21 4.47 -13.52
CA PHE A 559 -23.68 5.07 -12.29
C PHE A 559 -25.19 5.21 -12.32
N GLN A 560 -25.89 4.46 -11.50
CA GLN A 560 -27.28 4.73 -11.18
C GLN A 560 -27.32 5.60 -9.93
N THR A 561 -28.21 6.58 -9.92
CA THR A 561 -28.45 7.50 -8.79
C THR A 561 -28.38 6.75 -7.46
N PRO A 562 -27.76 7.32 -6.42
CA PRO A 562 -27.64 6.67 -5.13
C PRO A 562 -29.03 6.27 -4.63
N ILE A 563 -29.27 4.99 -4.52
CA ILE A 563 -30.48 4.49 -3.84
C ILE A 563 -30.26 4.81 -2.36
N SER A 564 -31.18 5.58 -1.77
CA SER A 564 -31.15 5.85 -0.34
C SER A 564 -31.14 4.52 0.40
N TYR A 565 -30.18 4.36 1.32
CA TYR A 565 -30.06 3.18 2.16
C TYR A 565 -31.33 2.99 2.99
N SER A 566 -32.28 2.24 2.48
CA SER A 566 -33.33 1.65 3.31
C SER A 566 -32.79 0.32 3.88
N ARG A 567 -33.14 0.03 5.13
CA ARG A 567 -32.82 -1.26 5.76
C ARG A 567 -33.25 -2.39 4.81
N PRO A 568 -32.38 -3.35 4.43
CA PRO A 568 -32.74 -4.39 3.49
C PRO A 568 -33.95 -5.17 4.01
N THR A 569 -34.89 -5.46 3.13
CA THR A 569 -36.03 -6.34 3.42
C THR A 569 -35.55 -7.78 3.59
N GLN A 570 -36.36 -8.64 4.22
CA GLN A 570 -36.02 -10.06 4.41
C GLN A 570 -35.63 -10.74 3.08
N ASP A 571 -36.35 -10.44 2.00
CA ASP A 571 -36.11 -11.02 0.68
C ASP A 571 -34.75 -10.62 0.08
N GLN A 572 -34.21 -9.49 0.50
CA GLN A 572 -32.85 -9.02 0.10
C GLN A 572 -31.76 -9.69 0.93
N LEU A 573 -32.10 -10.32 2.02
CA LEU A 573 -31.16 -11.03 2.90
C LEU A 573 -31.06 -12.52 2.55
N ASP A 574 -32.07 -13.09 1.88
CA ASP A 574 -32.04 -14.48 1.44
C ASP A 574 -31.09 -14.64 0.25
N PHE A 575 -30.15 -15.56 0.41
CA PHE A 575 -29.17 -15.89 -0.60
C PHE A 575 -29.36 -17.31 -1.07
N ARG A 576 -29.64 -17.50 -2.38
CA ARG A 576 -29.80 -18.82 -2.98
C ARG A 576 -28.89 -18.93 -4.20
N ASP A 577 -27.90 -19.80 -4.13
CA ASP A 577 -27.10 -20.20 -5.27
C ASP A 577 -27.23 -21.70 -5.53
N THR A 578 -28.19 -22.06 -6.35
CA THR A 578 -28.39 -23.46 -6.76
C THR A 578 -27.23 -23.99 -7.62
N THR A 579 -26.46 -23.10 -8.23
CA THR A 579 -25.31 -23.44 -9.10
C THR A 579 -24.17 -24.03 -8.28
N PHE A 580 -23.96 -23.48 -7.08
CA PHE A 580 -22.90 -23.95 -6.17
C PHE A 580 -23.45 -24.76 -4.99
N GLY A 581 -24.70 -25.20 -5.05
CA GLY A 581 -25.31 -25.98 -3.97
C GLY A 581 -25.46 -25.21 -2.66
N VAL A 582 -25.48 -23.88 -2.71
CA VAL A 582 -25.63 -23.02 -1.52
C VAL A 582 -27.07 -22.54 -1.40
N ASN A 583 -27.66 -22.74 -0.23
CA ASN A 583 -28.96 -22.20 0.12
C ASN A 583 -28.85 -21.52 1.49
N SER A 584 -29.13 -20.22 1.55
CA SER A 584 -29.02 -19.42 2.77
C SER A 584 -30.35 -18.70 3.05
N THR A 585 -30.74 -18.68 4.31
CA THR A 585 -31.88 -17.91 4.81
C THR A 585 -31.43 -17.04 5.97
N CYS A 586 -31.66 -15.76 5.88
CA CYS A 586 -31.25 -14.79 6.89
C CYS A 586 -32.46 -14.24 7.65
N PHE A 587 -32.32 -14.14 8.96
CA PHE A 587 -33.30 -13.55 9.86
C PHE A 587 -32.73 -12.30 10.50
N THR A 588 -33.44 -11.20 10.36
CA THR A 588 -33.10 -9.98 11.09
C THR A 588 -33.86 -10.00 12.42
N ASN A 589 -33.14 -10.00 13.53
CA ASN A 589 -33.79 -9.90 14.83
C ASN A 589 -34.41 -8.51 14.97
N PRO A 590 -35.69 -8.40 15.41
CA PRO A 590 -36.31 -7.11 15.68
C PRO A 590 -35.61 -6.34 16.82
N ASN A 591 -34.85 -7.03 17.68
CA ASN A 591 -33.99 -6.38 18.67
C ASN A 591 -32.65 -5.99 17.98
N PRO A 592 -32.33 -4.69 17.85
CA PRO A 592 -31.13 -4.22 17.15
C PRO A 592 -29.82 -4.66 17.82
N THR A 593 -29.86 -5.13 19.07
CA THR A 593 -28.67 -5.63 19.81
C THR A 593 -28.32 -7.07 19.48
N LEU A 594 -29.22 -7.84 18.87
CA LEU A 594 -29.05 -9.26 18.59
C LEU A 594 -28.67 -9.55 17.11
N GLY A 595 -28.57 -8.52 16.28
CA GLY A 595 -28.03 -8.61 14.93
C GLY A 595 -28.84 -9.45 13.95
N THR A 596 -28.22 -9.81 12.84
CA THR A 596 -28.79 -10.69 11.79
C THR A 596 -28.10 -12.05 11.84
N ILE A 597 -28.89 -13.11 11.77
CA ILE A 597 -28.40 -14.49 11.70
C ILE A 597 -28.76 -15.07 10.35
N CYS A 598 -27.77 -15.60 9.62
CA CYS A 598 -27.96 -16.31 8.38
C CYS A 598 -27.60 -17.79 8.58
N ASN A 599 -28.55 -18.66 8.28
CA ASN A 599 -28.35 -20.10 8.25
C ASN A 599 -28.24 -20.57 6.80
N SER A 600 -27.19 -21.31 6.48
CA SER A 600 -26.94 -21.77 5.12
C SER A 600 -26.74 -23.28 5.09
N SER A 601 -27.15 -23.91 3.99
CA SER A 601 -26.74 -25.27 3.64
C SER A 601 -25.84 -25.19 2.40
N ILE A 602 -24.77 -25.96 2.43
CA ILE A 602 -23.77 -25.99 1.35
C ILE A 602 -23.58 -27.45 0.94
N ALA A 603 -23.57 -27.72 -0.36
CA ALA A 603 -23.24 -29.04 -0.90
C ALA A 603 -22.08 -28.91 -1.89
N THR A 604 -21.07 -29.77 -1.78
CA THR A 604 -20.01 -29.83 -2.77
C THR A 604 -20.52 -30.43 -4.09
N ILE A 605 -19.73 -30.27 -5.14
CA ILE A 605 -19.91 -31.09 -6.35
C ILE A 605 -19.74 -32.58 -5.99
N SER A 606 -20.20 -33.45 -6.87
CA SER A 606 -20.00 -34.89 -6.73
C SER A 606 -18.53 -35.25 -7.01
N PHE A 607 -17.89 -35.91 -6.07
CA PHE A 607 -16.53 -36.41 -6.17
C PHE A 607 -16.53 -37.91 -6.44
N PRO A 608 -15.55 -38.44 -7.18
CA PRO A 608 -15.43 -39.87 -7.40
C PRO A 608 -15.19 -40.61 -6.08
N LYS A 609 -15.53 -41.89 -6.04
CA LYS A 609 -15.35 -42.78 -4.87
C LYS A 609 -13.97 -42.68 -4.24
N THR A 610 -12.93 -42.47 -5.06
CA THR A 610 -11.52 -42.40 -4.64
C THR A 610 -11.12 -41.07 -4.00
N ALA A 611 -11.95 -40.02 -4.07
CA ALA A 611 -11.63 -38.75 -3.45
C ALA A 611 -11.50 -38.90 -1.93
N THR A 612 -10.53 -38.25 -1.36
CA THR A 612 -10.34 -38.22 0.08
C THR A 612 -11.32 -37.25 0.75
N TYR A 613 -11.55 -37.42 2.05
CA TYR A 613 -12.34 -36.47 2.82
C TYR A 613 -11.71 -35.07 2.77
N ASP A 614 -10.39 -35.00 2.85
CA ASP A 614 -9.62 -33.74 2.79
C ASP A 614 -9.86 -32.97 1.48
N GLU A 615 -9.83 -33.64 0.34
CA GLU A 615 -10.12 -33.00 -0.96
C GLU A 615 -11.52 -32.42 -1.00
N MET A 616 -12.51 -33.18 -0.55
CA MET A 616 -13.89 -32.73 -0.49
C MET A 616 -14.07 -31.60 0.53
N TYR A 617 -13.39 -31.68 1.69
CA TYR A 617 -13.45 -30.67 2.74
C TYR A 617 -12.81 -29.35 2.31
N ARG A 618 -11.68 -29.38 1.60
CA ARG A 618 -11.06 -28.17 1.02
C ARG A 618 -12.02 -27.47 0.06
N PHE A 619 -12.69 -28.23 -0.79
CA PHE A 619 -13.67 -27.70 -1.70
C PHE A 619 -14.88 -27.10 -0.96
N LEU A 620 -15.38 -27.80 0.05
CA LEU A 620 -16.47 -27.31 0.90
C LEU A 620 -16.10 -26.01 1.61
N ASN A 621 -14.93 -26.00 2.23
CA ASN A 621 -14.41 -24.84 2.95
C ASN A 621 -14.22 -23.64 2.02
N TRP A 622 -13.83 -23.91 0.81
CA TRP A 622 -13.72 -22.92 -0.22
C TRP A 622 -15.11 -22.37 -0.66
N GLN A 623 -16.12 -23.19 -0.92
CA GLN A 623 -17.49 -22.74 -1.16
C GLN A 623 -18.01 -21.90 0.01
N PHE A 624 -17.68 -22.28 1.22
CA PHE A 624 -18.03 -21.53 2.42
C PHE A 624 -17.35 -20.16 2.50
N ASN A 625 -16.07 -20.08 2.15
CA ASN A 625 -15.35 -18.81 2.10
C ASN A 625 -15.85 -17.92 0.96
N ASP A 626 -16.26 -18.51 -0.14
CA ASP A 626 -16.92 -17.79 -1.24
C ASP A 626 -18.28 -17.24 -0.82
N LEU A 627 -19.08 -18.03 -0.12
CA LEU A 627 -20.32 -17.57 0.50
C LEU A 627 -20.09 -16.39 1.44
N LYS A 628 -19.07 -16.47 2.32
CA LYS A 628 -18.67 -15.35 3.18
C LYS A 628 -18.36 -14.11 2.36
N SER A 629 -17.54 -14.26 1.32
CA SER A 629 -17.14 -13.15 0.44
C SER A 629 -18.36 -12.54 -0.25
N GLU A 630 -19.32 -13.34 -0.71
CA GLU A 630 -20.55 -12.83 -1.30
C GLU A 630 -21.43 -12.10 -0.28
N VAL A 631 -21.61 -12.67 0.90
CA VAL A 631 -22.36 -12.03 1.99
C VAL A 631 -21.72 -10.69 2.36
N PHE A 632 -20.38 -10.62 2.41
CA PHE A 632 -19.64 -9.37 2.65
C PHE A 632 -19.75 -8.38 1.48
N MET A 633 -19.75 -8.86 0.23
CA MET A 633 -19.73 -7.99 -0.94
C MET A 633 -21.11 -7.48 -1.36
N MET A 634 -22.17 -8.19 -1.07
CA MET A 634 -23.53 -7.83 -1.50
C MET A 634 -24.27 -6.94 -0.50
N ARG A 635 -23.70 -6.58 0.64
CA ARG A 635 -24.50 -6.00 1.72
C ARG A 635 -23.85 -4.78 2.38
N PRO A 636 -24.67 -3.86 2.98
CA PRO A 636 -24.17 -2.63 3.58
C PRO A 636 -23.10 -2.84 4.67
N PRO A 637 -22.39 -1.79 5.08
CA PRO A 637 -21.28 -1.85 6.06
C PRO A 637 -21.58 -2.58 7.38
N LEU A 638 -22.87 -2.71 7.75
CA LEU A 638 -23.32 -3.45 8.93
C LEU A 638 -22.93 -4.94 8.91
N TYR A 639 -22.77 -5.55 7.72
CA TYR A 639 -22.47 -6.98 7.57
C TYR A 639 -20.97 -7.31 7.51
N LYS A 640 -20.10 -6.32 7.53
CA LYS A 640 -18.64 -6.51 7.55
C LYS A 640 -18.12 -7.24 8.78
N ARG A 641 -18.94 -7.39 9.81
CA ARG A 641 -18.59 -8.03 11.08
C ARG A 641 -19.25 -9.39 11.29
N MET A 642 -19.86 -9.97 10.26
CA MET A 642 -20.48 -11.29 10.43
C MET A 642 -19.44 -12.35 10.75
N ASN A 643 -19.62 -13.00 11.87
CA ASN A 643 -18.84 -14.16 12.24
C ASN A 643 -19.54 -15.41 11.71
N CYS A 644 -18.87 -16.16 10.84
CA CYS A 644 -19.42 -17.32 10.18
C CYS A 644 -18.66 -18.59 10.57
N GLY A 645 -19.39 -19.64 10.88
CA GLY A 645 -18.84 -20.97 11.17
C GLY A 645 -19.52 -22.08 10.35
N LEU A 646 -18.76 -23.08 9.93
CA LEU A 646 -19.31 -24.34 9.43
C LEU A 646 -19.76 -25.21 10.61
N ASN A 647 -21.00 -25.70 10.50
CA ASN A 647 -21.57 -26.66 11.43
C ASN A 647 -21.72 -28.01 10.70
N SER A 648 -22.12 -29.06 11.36
CA SER A 648 -22.53 -30.37 10.83
C SER A 648 -22.10 -30.69 9.39
N ILE A 649 -20.93 -31.35 9.24
CA ILE A 649 -20.45 -31.80 7.93
C ILE A 649 -20.78 -33.29 7.77
N THR A 650 -21.45 -33.65 6.66
CA THR A 650 -21.89 -35.02 6.38
C THR A 650 -21.45 -35.44 4.98
N THR A 651 -20.93 -36.65 4.86
CA THR A 651 -20.66 -37.26 3.55
C THR A 651 -21.93 -37.96 3.04
N VAL A 652 -22.32 -37.63 1.80
CA VAL A 652 -23.47 -38.22 1.13
C VAL A 652 -23.01 -39.06 -0.07
N ILE A 653 -23.51 -40.26 -0.19
CA ILE A 653 -23.25 -41.16 -1.31
C ILE A 653 -24.62 -41.40 -2.02
N PRO A 654 -24.93 -40.60 -3.07
CA PRO A 654 -26.24 -40.65 -3.70
C PRO A 654 -26.44 -41.90 -4.55
N ASN A 655 -25.36 -42.49 -5.06
CA ASN A 655 -25.42 -43.70 -5.88
C ASN A 655 -24.41 -44.72 -5.38
N GLN A 656 -24.95 -45.81 -4.83
CA GLN A 656 -24.10 -46.88 -4.28
C GLN A 656 -23.37 -47.71 -5.36
N THR A 657 -23.85 -47.67 -6.60
CA THR A 657 -23.22 -48.39 -7.72
C THR A 657 -21.95 -47.68 -8.24
N THR A 658 -21.99 -46.38 -8.40
CA THR A 658 -20.82 -45.58 -8.80
C THR A 658 -19.91 -45.27 -7.61
N GLY A 659 -20.49 -45.17 -6.41
CA GLY A 659 -19.81 -44.82 -5.18
C GLY A 659 -19.37 -43.35 -5.15
N ASP A 660 -19.85 -42.51 -6.08
CA ASP A 660 -19.59 -41.07 -6.05
C ASP A 660 -20.18 -40.45 -4.80
N LYS A 661 -19.47 -39.50 -4.23
CA LYS A 661 -19.80 -38.90 -2.93
C LYS A 661 -19.63 -37.39 -2.95
N TYR A 662 -20.35 -36.72 -2.08
CA TYR A 662 -20.20 -35.28 -1.86
C TYR A 662 -20.33 -34.94 -0.36
N LEU A 663 -19.84 -33.78 0.04
CA LEU A 663 -20.08 -33.26 1.37
C LEU A 663 -21.25 -32.31 1.38
N THR A 664 -22.04 -32.38 2.44
CA THR A 664 -23.00 -31.32 2.79
C THR A 664 -22.59 -30.74 4.13
N ALA A 665 -22.82 -29.46 4.31
CA ALA A 665 -22.62 -28.79 5.58
C ALA A 665 -23.71 -27.76 5.82
N THR A 666 -23.94 -27.44 7.07
CA THR A 666 -24.68 -26.24 7.46
C THR A 666 -23.69 -25.20 7.93
N SER A 667 -24.01 -23.94 7.72
CA SER A 667 -23.24 -22.82 8.25
C SER A 667 -24.16 -21.81 8.92
N THR A 668 -23.62 -21.15 9.94
CA THR A 668 -24.30 -20.04 10.61
C THR A 668 -23.40 -18.85 10.60
N CYS A 669 -23.93 -17.72 10.10
CA CYS A 669 -23.30 -16.43 10.16
C CYS A 669 -24.10 -15.52 11.09
N SER A 670 -23.45 -14.86 12.03
CA SER A 670 -24.08 -13.91 12.94
C SER A 670 -23.33 -12.56 12.91
N LEU A 671 -24.08 -11.47 13.04
CA LEU A 671 -23.55 -10.12 13.24
C LEU A 671 -23.19 -9.91 14.69
#